data_949e2a1200081788ac00010c64964029
#
_entry.id   949e2a1200081788ac00010c64964029
#
_cell.length_a   1.000
_cell.length_b   1.000
_cell.length_c   1.000
_cell.angle_alpha   90.00
_cell.angle_beta   90.00
_cell.angle_gamma   90.00
#
_symmetry.space_group_name_H-M   'P 1'
#
loop_
_entity.id
_entity.type
_entity.pdbx_description
1 polymer ?
#
loop_
_entity_poly.entity_id
_entity_poly.type
_entity_poly.pdbx_seq_one_letter_code
_entity_poly.pdbx_strand_id
1 'polypeptide(L)'
;MSALTFDKSELGNLEYSLQREMLSTDRIGGYMSTTIVCCNTRRYHGLMVAPIDDSGRTYVLLSSLDETVVQHDQTFNLALHRFKGVYEPRGHKYITDFEYTPTPTITYRVGGVILKKEMLWIHKRTQLMIRYTLVDAHSETRLRLRPFLAFRDKHALTHANMEADGHSYPAVNGVKCRLYNSFPWLYLQTSKPGTEFVPAPDWYYGFEYQQELARGYEGYEDLLTTGYFEAELKKGESIIFSASLDEMGSTKTIEEVFAASIARRTHKIDFISCLEHSARQFLIRRPGDRTEVVSGYPWHGVSGRQTFISLPGITLEQGHKEDCIDALDTLVREMRDGMFTGSASAEVAADAPLWFFWTLQQLEREVGAKEIWASYGPAMKDILESYRQGIGGRVALHDNGLIWASSEEMPLTWMNSTIDGRPVTPRNGYQVEVNALWYNAVCYALELAGKYGDKTDKAFVKEWASLPARTQESFIELFRLPEGYLADFVDGSGPDKSTRPNMIVACGLNYKMLDETMQLEVIRTVRQHLLTPKGLRTLSPQNPLYRGSQEGMPAERDFAAKNGSVWPWLLPFYIKACFDIDGDAFLPQAEEALENFDEDIQRYGIGSICELYDADPPYASRGAISQAWSVGAALDIHRMLSLIHI
;
A
#
# COMPACT_ATOMS: atom_id res chain seq x y z
N MET A 1 -4.13 -0.22 26.72
CA MET A 1 -4.22 1.09 26.02
C MET A 1 -4.31 0.77 24.55
N SER A 2 -4.94 1.62 23.73
CA SER A 2 -4.92 1.47 22.28
C SER A 2 -3.48 1.54 21.78
N ALA A 3 -3.11 0.71 20.80
CA ALA A 3 -1.79 0.72 20.19
C ALA A 3 -1.45 2.05 19.47
N LEU A 4 -2.47 2.84 19.11
CA LEU A 4 -2.36 4.08 18.33
C LEU A 4 -2.95 5.28 19.08
N THR A 5 -2.29 5.67 20.18
CA THR A 5 -2.68 6.82 21.01
C THR A 5 -1.49 7.78 21.14
N PHE A 6 -1.74 9.07 20.94
CA PHE A 6 -0.75 10.14 21.03
C PHE A 6 -1.25 11.22 21.95
N ASP A 7 -0.38 11.69 22.85
CA ASP A 7 -0.72 12.69 23.84
C ASP A 7 -0.39 14.12 23.39
N LYS A 8 -0.75 15.09 24.23
CA LYS A 8 -0.55 16.52 23.96
C LYS A 8 0.93 16.89 23.72
N SER A 9 1.88 16.22 24.35
CA SER A 9 3.31 16.55 24.23
C SER A 9 3.83 16.15 22.85
N GLU A 10 3.41 15.00 22.35
CA GLU A 10 3.71 14.49 21.02
C GLU A 10 3.02 15.33 19.93
N LEU A 11 1.71 15.59 20.09
CA LEU A 11 0.90 16.33 19.12
C LEU A 11 1.27 17.81 19.02
N GLY A 12 1.81 18.39 20.08
CA GLY A 12 2.33 19.75 20.10
C GLY A 12 3.68 19.91 19.38
N ASN A 13 4.42 18.83 19.18
CA ASN A 13 5.65 18.81 18.41
C ASN A 13 5.34 18.57 16.92
N LEU A 14 5.41 19.64 16.11
CA LEU A 14 5.08 19.56 14.69
C LEU A 14 6.05 18.67 13.89
N GLU A 15 7.32 18.63 14.23
CA GLU A 15 8.27 17.75 13.56
C GLU A 15 7.88 16.28 13.76
N TYR A 16 7.49 15.92 14.97
CA TYR A 16 6.98 14.60 15.30
C TYR A 16 5.65 14.29 14.62
N SER A 17 4.66 15.18 14.72
CA SER A 17 3.28 14.95 14.29
C SER A 17 3.13 14.94 12.76
N LEU A 18 3.90 15.77 12.05
CA LEU A 18 3.82 15.88 10.58
C LEU A 18 4.49 14.73 9.84
N GLN A 19 5.26 13.89 10.54
CA GLN A 19 5.82 12.66 9.99
C GLN A 19 4.87 11.47 10.12
N ARG A 20 3.77 11.61 10.87
CA ARG A 20 2.80 10.55 11.15
C ARG A 20 1.54 10.77 10.34
N GLU A 21 1.31 9.86 9.41
CA GLU A 21 0.22 9.95 8.44
C GLU A 21 -0.82 8.86 8.72
N MET A 22 -2.10 9.23 8.72
CA MET A 22 -3.21 8.29 8.85
C MET A 22 -3.84 7.98 7.50
N LEU A 23 -4.40 6.79 7.39
CA LEU A 23 -5.08 6.29 6.21
C LEU A 23 -6.41 5.65 6.61
N SER A 24 -7.46 5.92 5.85
CA SER A 24 -8.74 5.21 5.94
C SER A 24 -9.33 5.05 4.54
N THR A 25 -9.89 3.88 4.21
CA THR A 25 -10.39 3.57 2.87
C THR A 25 -11.85 3.16 2.87
N ASP A 26 -12.53 3.32 1.71
CA ASP A 26 -13.89 2.83 1.48
C ASP A 26 -13.94 1.38 0.94
N ARG A 27 -12.80 0.82 0.56
CA ARG A 27 -12.64 -0.49 -0.10
C ARG A 27 -13.29 -0.60 -1.47
N ILE A 28 -13.49 0.54 -2.14
CA ILE A 28 -13.91 0.62 -3.55
C ILE A 28 -13.00 1.55 -4.37
N GLY A 29 -11.88 1.99 -3.76
CA GLY A 29 -10.81 2.76 -4.38
C GLY A 29 -10.68 4.20 -3.88
N GLY A 30 -11.57 4.66 -2.99
CA GLY A 30 -11.46 5.93 -2.31
C GLY A 30 -10.70 5.83 -0.98
N TYR A 31 -10.08 6.93 -0.57
CA TYR A 31 -9.36 7.02 0.69
C TYR A 31 -9.36 8.45 1.27
N MET A 32 -9.08 8.52 2.56
CA MET A 32 -8.67 9.69 3.30
C MET A 32 -7.24 9.48 3.79
N SER A 33 -6.37 10.45 3.57
CA SER A 33 -5.03 10.48 4.14
C SER A 33 -4.64 11.90 4.51
N THR A 34 -4.10 12.07 5.71
CA THR A 34 -3.54 13.33 6.23
C THR A 34 -2.66 12.99 7.45
N THR A 35 -2.03 13.98 8.07
CA THR A 35 -1.27 13.75 9.30
C THR A 35 -2.17 13.64 10.52
N ILE A 36 -1.65 13.13 11.65
CA ILE A 36 -2.40 13.00 12.92
C ILE A 36 -2.88 14.33 13.50
N VAL A 37 -2.36 15.46 13.01
CA VAL A 37 -2.79 16.82 13.35
C VAL A 37 -3.59 17.49 12.21
N CYS A 38 -4.02 16.71 11.21
CA CYS A 38 -4.81 17.16 10.06
C CYS A 38 -4.15 18.26 9.21
N CYS A 39 -2.82 18.33 9.15
CA CYS A 39 -2.07 19.19 8.24
C CYS A 39 -1.64 18.39 7.01
N ASN A 40 -2.06 18.78 5.83
CA ASN A 40 -1.65 18.13 4.61
C ASN A 40 -0.19 18.47 4.28
N THR A 41 0.65 17.45 4.10
CA THR A 41 2.07 17.58 3.78
C THR A 41 2.43 17.05 2.40
N ARG A 42 1.45 16.40 1.71
CA ARG A 42 1.60 15.80 0.39
C ARG A 42 0.45 16.21 -0.53
N ARG A 43 0.70 16.25 -1.84
CA ARG A 43 -0.37 16.40 -2.86
C ARG A 43 -1.41 15.28 -2.79
N TYR A 44 -1.03 14.12 -2.31
CA TYR A 44 -1.87 12.93 -2.15
C TYR A 44 -2.77 12.96 -0.90
N HIS A 45 -2.54 13.91 -0.01
CA HIS A 45 -3.40 14.12 1.16
C HIS A 45 -4.72 14.77 0.75
N GLY A 46 -5.76 14.30 1.38
CA GLY A 46 -7.12 14.81 1.25
C GLY A 46 -8.07 14.04 2.15
N LEU A 47 -9.12 14.72 2.57
CA LEU A 47 -10.21 14.10 3.35
C LEU A 47 -11.11 13.25 2.45
N MET A 48 -11.24 13.62 1.15
CA MET A 48 -11.96 12.81 0.18
C MET A 48 -11.17 12.71 -1.11
N VAL A 49 -10.52 11.57 -1.29
CA VAL A 49 -9.79 11.19 -2.50
C VAL A 49 -10.48 9.95 -3.07
N ALA A 50 -11.08 10.05 -4.24
CA ALA A 50 -11.98 9.02 -4.74
C ALA A 50 -11.91 8.84 -6.26
N PRO A 51 -12.21 7.63 -6.77
CA PRO A 51 -12.53 7.44 -8.18
C PRO A 51 -13.88 8.12 -8.48
N ILE A 52 -13.98 8.74 -9.65
CA ILE A 52 -15.22 9.38 -10.11
C ILE A 52 -15.81 8.66 -11.33
N ASP A 53 -15.04 7.74 -11.90
CA ASP A 53 -15.39 6.92 -13.07
C ASP A 53 -14.66 5.57 -13.00
N ASP A 54 -14.86 4.73 -14.01
CA ASP A 54 -14.23 3.40 -14.12
C ASP A 54 -12.82 3.42 -14.73
N SER A 55 -12.21 4.60 -14.92
CA SER A 55 -10.85 4.73 -15.49
C SER A 55 -9.73 4.22 -14.56
N GLY A 56 -10.04 3.94 -13.31
CA GLY A 56 -9.07 3.59 -12.26
C GLY A 56 -8.30 4.78 -11.69
N ARG A 57 -8.51 6.00 -12.23
CA ARG A 57 -7.92 7.22 -11.69
C ARG A 57 -8.67 7.69 -10.44
N THR A 58 -7.94 8.28 -9.51
CA THR A 58 -8.49 8.86 -8.29
C THR A 58 -8.20 10.36 -8.22
N TYR A 59 -9.16 11.10 -7.68
CA TYR A 59 -9.17 12.55 -7.66
C TYR A 59 -9.34 13.08 -6.24
N VAL A 60 -8.61 14.13 -5.88
CA VAL A 60 -8.82 14.87 -4.64
C VAL A 60 -10.00 15.81 -4.84
N LEU A 61 -11.11 15.56 -4.17
CA LEU A 61 -12.32 16.37 -4.22
C LEU A 61 -12.37 17.34 -3.04
N LEU A 62 -12.30 16.82 -1.79
CA LEU A 62 -12.21 17.59 -0.56
C LEU A 62 -10.80 17.44 0.01
N SER A 63 -10.01 18.52 -0.04
CA SER A 63 -8.64 18.52 0.48
C SER A 63 -8.61 18.58 2.00
N SER A 64 -9.30 19.55 2.59
CA SER A 64 -9.38 19.73 4.04
C SER A 64 -10.72 20.32 4.45
N LEU A 65 -11.00 20.26 5.75
CA LEU A 65 -12.15 20.89 6.39
C LEU A 65 -11.63 21.67 7.60
N ASP A 66 -11.78 22.99 7.59
CA ASP A 66 -11.32 23.86 8.67
C ASP A 66 -12.43 24.05 9.71
N GLU A 67 -12.13 23.69 10.94
CA GLU A 67 -13.00 23.88 12.08
C GLU A 67 -12.70 25.19 12.80
N THR A 68 -13.73 25.96 13.14
CA THR A 68 -13.62 27.14 14.00
C THR A 68 -14.67 27.07 15.11
N VAL A 69 -14.21 27.14 16.34
CA VAL A 69 -15.07 27.28 17.51
C VAL A 69 -15.28 28.77 17.78
N VAL A 70 -16.54 29.19 17.91
CA VAL A 70 -16.93 30.56 18.22
C VAL A 70 -17.65 30.57 19.57
N GLN A 71 -17.10 31.33 20.54
CA GLN A 71 -17.70 31.55 21.85
C GLN A 71 -17.71 33.05 22.17
N HIS A 72 -18.87 33.61 22.48
CA HIS A 72 -19.05 35.05 22.59
C HIS A 72 -18.54 35.72 21.30
N ASP A 73 -17.61 36.66 21.43
CA ASP A 73 -16.96 37.32 20.28
C ASP A 73 -15.56 36.77 19.97
N GLN A 74 -15.19 35.64 20.60
CA GLN A 74 -13.89 35.00 20.37
C GLN A 74 -14.00 33.87 19.34
N THR A 75 -13.07 33.83 18.39
CA THR A 75 -12.95 32.78 17.38
C THR A 75 -11.67 32.01 17.59
N PHE A 76 -11.78 30.67 17.63
CA PHE A 76 -10.66 29.76 17.80
C PHE A 76 -10.59 28.85 16.56
N ASN A 77 -9.60 29.08 15.70
CA ASN A 77 -9.39 28.26 14.52
C ASN A 77 -8.59 27.00 14.90
N LEU A 78 -9.16 25.82 14.65
CA LEU A 78 -8.58 24.51 15.01
C LEU A 78 -7.76 23.89 13.88
N ALA A 79 -7.78 24.47 12.69
CA ALA A 79 -7.05 23.96 11.53
C ALA A 79 -5.54 24.21 11.62
N LEU A 80 -4.79 23.50 10.81
CA LEU A 80 -3.34 23.66 10.65
C LEU A 80 -2.97 23.54 9.17
N HIS A 81 -2.40 24.62 8.62
CA HIS A 81 -1.86 24.66 7.27
C HIS A 81 -0.46 25.25 7.26
N ARG A 82 0.29 25.00 6.20
CA ARG A 82 1.57 25.65 5.94
C ARG A 82 1.47 26.52 4.68
N PHE A 83 1.92 27.78 4.81
CA PHE A 83 1.97 28.75 3.72
C PHE A 83 3.35 29.38 3.66
N LYS A 84 4.11 29.22 2.56
CA LYS A 84 5.45 29.79 2.36
C LYS A 84 6.38 29.63 3.58
N GLY A 85 6.38 28.43 4.17
CA GLY A 85 7.22 28.09 5.34
C GLY A 85 6.64 28.48 6.69
N VAL A 86 5.47 29.13 6.74
CA VAL A 86 4.80 29.53 8.00
C VAL A 86 3.56 28.68 8.24
N TYR A 87 3.36 28.23 9.46
CA TYR A 87 2.15 27.52 9.88
C TYR A 87 1.07 28.53 10.33
N GLU A 88 -0.06 28.57 9.62
CA GLU A 88 -1.21 29.42 9.90
C GLU A 88 -2.49 28.78 9.33
N PRO A 89 -3.57 28.64 10.11
CA PRO A 89 -3.65 28.77 11.57
C PRO A 89 -2.84 27.69 12.31
N ARG A 90 -2.75 27.79 13.64
CA ARG A 90 -1.95 26.89 14.49
C ARG A 90 -2.83 26.09 15.45
N GLY A 91 -3.88 25.46 14.91
CA GLY A 91 -4.88 24.73 15.71
C GLY A 91 -4.35 23.50 16.44
N HIS A 92 -3.22 22.92 16.03
CA HIS A 92 -2.56 21.81 16.72
C HIS A 92 -2.28 22.10 18.21
N LYS A 93 -2.11 23.36 18.60
CA LYS A 93 -1.91 23.77 20.00
C LYS A 93 -3.10 23.46 20.90
N TYR A 94 -4.28 23.31 20.33
CA TYR A 94 -5.51 22.99 21.04
C TYR A 94 -5.78 21.48 21.12
N ILE A 95 -5.05 20.65 20.38
CA ILE A 95 -5.19 19.20 20.44
C ILE A 95 -4.64 18.70 21.77
N THR A 96 -5.41 17.88 22.47
CA THR A 96 -5.00 17.21 23.70
C THR A 96 -4.71 15.74 23.50
N ASP A 97 -5.45 15.08 22.61
CA ASP A 97 -5.35 13.66 22.39
C ASP A 97 -5.69 13.31 20.94
N PHE A 98 -4.98 12.34 20.39
CA PHE A 98 -5.33 11.62 19.18
C PHE A 98 -5.37 10.13 19.48
N GLU A 99 -6.42 9.46 19.02
CA GLU A 99 -6.62 8.02 19.13
C GLU A 99 -7.12 7.46 17.80
N TYR A 100 -6.57 6.31 17.37
CA TYR A 100 -7.03 5.64 16.16
C TYR A 100 -7.61 4.26 16.47
N THR A 101 -8.67 4.21 17.26
CA THR A 101 -9.46 3.00 17.51
C THR A 101 -10.88 3.34 17.95
N PRO A 102 -11.95 2.86 17.26
CA PRO A 102 -11.93 2.15 15.97
C PRO A 102 -11.71 3.05 14.76
N THR A 103 -11.72 4.39 14.93
CA THR A 103 -11.59 5.38 13.87
C THR A 103 -10.74 6.56 14.34
N PRO A 104 -10.08 7.33 13.45
CA PRO A 104 -9.30 8.49 13.87
C PRO A 104 -10.15 9.47 14.67
N THR A 105 -9.73 9.78 15.87
CA THR A 105 -10.42 10.61 16.83
C THR A 105 -9.46 11.64 17.41
N ILE A 106 -9.84 12.92 17.34
CA ILE A 106 -9.06 14.05 17.88
C ILE A 106 -9.88 14.76 18.95
N THR A 107 -9.26 15.05 20.10
CA THR A 107 -9.86 15.87 21.14
C THR A 107 -9.18 17.23 21.20
N TYR A 108 -9.96 18.30 21.08
CA TYR A 108 -9.51 19.69 21.23
C TYR A 108 -9.97 20.27 22.54
N ARG A 109 -9.10 21.10 23.16
CA ARG A 109 -9.45 21.91 24.34
C ARG A 109 -9.06 23.35 24.08
N VAL A 110 -10.06 24.23 24.03
CA VAL A 110 -9.88 25.66 23.73
C VAL A 110 -10.98 26.52 24.35
N GLY A 111 -10.63 27.64 24.96
CA GLY A 111 -11.61 28.64 25.44
C GLY A 111 -12.66 28.09 26.45
N GLY A 112 -12.33 27.05 27.20
CA GLY A 112 -13.29 26.36 28.09
C GLY A 112 -14.19 25.34 27.38
N VAL A 113 -13.91 25.06 26.09
CA VAL A 113 -14.59 24.03 25.29
C VAL A 113 -13.74 22.78 25.18
N ILE A 114 -14.40 21.61 25.22
CA ILE A 114 -13.83 20.33 24.82
C ILE A 114 -14.65 19.84 23.62
N LEU A 115 -14.01 19.76 22.45
CA LEU A 115 -14.62 19.30 21.20
C LEU A 115 -13.93 18.01 20.76
N LYS A 116 -14.71 16.97 20.50
CA LYS A 116 -14.25 15.69 19.94
C LYS A 116 -14.59 15.60 18.47
N LYS A 117 -13.62 15.25 17.61
CA LYS A 117 -13.74 15.04 16.16
C LYS A 117 -13.47 13.56 15.86
N GLU A 118 -14.42 12.87 15.24
CA GLU A 118 -14.30 11.46 14.83
C GLU A 118 -14.48 11.35 13.31
N MET A 119 -13.50 10.80 12.60
CA MET A 119 -13.49 10.72 11.12
C MET A 119 -13.77 9.31 10.66
N LEU A 120 -14.72 9.12 9.74
CA LEU A 120 -15.18 7.81 9.31
C LEU A 120 -15.42 7.78 7.78
N TRP A 121 -14.65 6.98 7.07
CA TRP A 121 -14.98 6.58 5.70
C TRP A 121 -15.97 5.41 5.70
N ILE A 122 -17.05 5.54 4.92
CA ILE A 122 -18.09 4.52 4.84
C ILE A 122 -17.65 3.43 3.87
N HIS A 123 -17.60 2.17 4.31
CA HIS A 123 -17.24 1.06 3.44
C HIS A 123 -18.27 0.87 2.32
N LYS A 124 -17.78 0.60 1.11
CA LYS A 124 -18.58 0.37 -0.10
C LYS A 124 -19.43 1.59 -0.54
N ARG A 125 -19.04 2.77 -0.10
CA ARG A 125 -19.66 4.05 -0.50
C ARG A 125 -18.58 5.12 -0.58
N THR A 126 -18.63 5.94 -1.62
CA THR A 126 -17.76 7.12 -1.72
C THR A 126 -18.29 8.24 -0.83
N GLN A 127 -18.11 8.05 0.48
CA GLN A 127 -18.65 8.94 1.51
C GLN A 127 -17.75 9.01 2.73
N LEU A 128 -17.37 10.24 3.08
CA LEU A 128 -16.72 10.59 4.34
C LEU A 128 -17.76 11.16 5.30
N MET A 129 -17.72 10.76 6.55
CA MET A 129 -18.48 11.38 7.63
C MET A 129 -17.55 11.80 8.76
N ILE A 130 -17.76 12.99 9.31
CA ILE A 130 -17.01 13.50 10.46
C ILE A 130 -18.01 13.94 11.52
N ARG A 131 -17.95 13.29 12.69
CA ARG A 131 -18.78 13.65 13.85
C ARG A 131 -18.01 14.61 14.76
N TYR A 132 -18.63 15.71 15.09
CA TYR A 132 -18.17 16.65 16.10
C TYR A 132 -19.10 16.57 17.31
N THR A 133 -18.54 16.30 18.49
CA THR A 133 -19.28 16.24 19.76
C THR A 133 -18.75 17.33 20.69
N LEU A 134 -19.62 18.23 21.13
CA LEU A 134 -19.31 19.21 22.16
C LEU A 134 -19.36 18.52 23.52
N VAL A 135 -18.22 17.98 23.96
CA VAL A 135 -18.14 17.20 25.23
C VAL A 135 -18.35 18.08 26.43
N ASP A 136 -17.75 19.28 26.43
CA ASP A 136 -17.90 20.25 27.50
C ASP A 136 -17.85 21.69 26.99
N ALA A 137 -18.71 22.53 27.53
CA ALA A 137 -18.72 23.99 27.30
C ALA A 137 -19.45 24.69 28.43
N HIS A 138 -18.99 25.89 28.77
CA HIS A 138 -19.60 26.72 29.82
C HIS A 138 -20.50 27.82 29.28
N SER A 139 -20.55 28.01 27.98
CA SER A 139 -21.34 29.02 27.29
C SER A 139 -21.84 28.52 25.95
N GLU A 140 -22.72 29.29 25.30
CA GLU A 140 -23.17 29.07 23.95
C GLU A 140 -21.97 28.95 22.99
N THR A 141 -21.96 27.90 22.19
CA THR A 141 -20.84 27.57 21.32
C THR A 141 -21.34 27.34 19.90
N ARG A 142 -20.75 28.02 18.94
CA ARG A 142 -21.00 27.77 17.52
C ARG A 142 -19.79 27.12 16.90
N LEU A 143 -20.03 26.14 16.03
CA LEU A 143 -19.03 25.45 15.23
C LEU A 143 -19.18 25.88 13.78
N ARG A 144 -18.10 26.39 13.17
CA ARG A 144 -18.00 26.64 11.73
C ARG A 144 -17.16 25.59 11.10
N LEU A 145 -17.60 25.11 9.92
CA LEU A 145 -16.92 24.09 9.11
C LEU A 145 -16.74 24.65 7.71
N ARG A 146 -15.48 24.92 7.29
CA ARG A 146 -15.12 25.44 5.98
C ARG A 146 -14.43 24.38 5.14
N PRO A 147 -15.08 23.86 4.08
CA PRO A 147 -14.47 22.91 3.15
C PRO A 147 -13.51 23.61 2.18
N PHE A 148 -12.34 22.99 1.95
CA PHE A 148 -11.41 23.37 0.90
C PHE A 148 -11.41 22.30 -0.20
N LEU A 149 -11.71 22.73 -1.42
CA LEU A 149 -11.99 21.90 -2.59
C LEU A 149 -10.84 21.97 -3.58
N ALA A 150 -10.48 20.82 -4.17
CA ALA A 150 -9.39 20.72 -5.16
C ALA A 150 -9.90 20.28 -6.54
N PHE A 151 -10.73 19.24 -6.63
CA PHE A 151 -11.27 18.68 -7.88
C PHE A 151 -10.20 18.43 -8.92
N ARG A 152 -9.18 17.67 -8.58
CA ARG A 152 -8.01 17.39 -9.42
C ARG A 152 -7.58 15.94 -9.32
N ASP A 153 -6.85 15.45 -10.34
CA ASP A 153 -6.13 14.18 -10.26
C ASP A 153 -5.18 14.19 -9.04
N LYS A 154 -5.06 13.06 -8.35
CA LYS A 154 -4.21 12.96 -7.14
C LYS A 154 -2.72 13.23 -7.39
N HIS A 155 -2.26 13.09 -8.63
CA HIS A 155 -0.87 13.34 -9.03
C HIS A 155 -0.62 14.79 -9.47
N ALA A 156 -1.69 15.59 -9.67
CA ALA A 156 -1.61 17.00 -10.04
C ALA A 156 -1.76 17.93 -8.84
N LEU A 157 -1.65 19.23 -9.06
CA LEU A 157 -1.94 20.31 -8.12
C LEU A 157 -2.90 21.30 -8.78
N THR A 158 -3.76 21.95 -7.97
CA THR A 158 -4.69 22.99 -8.44
C THR A 158 -4.09 24.36 -8.22
N HIS A 159 -4.27 25.26 -9.21
CA HIS A 159 -3.99 26.68 -9.08
C HIS A 159 -5.24 27.49 -9.39
N ALA A 160 -5.35 28.65 -8.76
CA ALA A 160 -6.49 29.54 -8.95
C ALA A 160 -6.68 29.85 -10.43
N ASN A 161 -7.90 29.69 -10.92
CA ASN A 161 -8.26 29.89 -12.32
C ASN A 161 -9.70 30.39 -12.46
N MET A 162 -10.05 30.87 -13.66
CA MET A 162 -11.37 31.44 -13.96
C MET A 162 -12.40 30.41 -14.40
N GLU A 163 -12.02 29.15 -14.57
CA GLU A 163 -12.92 28.07 -15.03
C GLU A 163 -13.67 27.41 -13.88
N ALA A 164 -13.12 27.52 -12.65
CA ALA A 164 -13.70 26.90 -11.48
C ALA A 164 -15.01 27.59 -11.07
N ASP A 165 -16.09 26.80 -10.96
CA ASP A 165 -17.36 27.28 -10.42
C ASP A 165 -17.31 27.35 -8.89
N GLY A 166 -17.21 28.55 -8.33
CA GLY A 166 -17.23 28.82 -6.89
C GLY A 166 -18.62 28.82 -6.27
N HIS A 167 -19.70 28.57 -7.01
CA HIS A 167 -21.05 28.57 -6.47
C HIS A 167 -21.37 27.27 -5.74
N SER A 168 -22.22 27.40 -4.74
CA SER A 168 -22.89 26.27 -4.07
C SER A 168 -24.36 26.28 -4.39
N TYR A 169 -24.93 25.08 -4.55
CA TYR A 169 -26.32 24.89 -4.90
C TYR A 169 -27.04 24.14 -3.77
N PRO A 170 -28.34 24.40 -3.53
CA PRO A 170 -29.08 23.76 -2.45
C PRO A 170 -29.09 22.23 -2.57
N ALA A 171 -28.95 21.56 -1.43
CA ALA A 171 -29.14 20.13 -1.24
C ALA A 171 -29.87 19.89 0.09
N VAL A 172 -30.33 18.67 0.35
CA VAL A 172 -31.03 18.31 1.60
C VAL A 172 -30.10 18.53 2.80
N ASN A 173 -30.46 19.43 3.70
CA ASN A 173 -29.64 19.82 4.87
C ASN A 173 -28.16 20.16 4.53
N GLY A 174 -27.97 20.89 3.45
CA GLY A 174 -26.63 21.27 3.03
C GLY A 174 -26.61 21.86 1.64
N VAL A 175 -25.47 21.70 0.96
CA VAL A 175 -25.21 22.20 -0.38
C VAL A 175 -24.54 21.12 -1.23
N LYS A 176 -24.59 21.30 -2.54
CA LYS A 176 -23.74 20.60 -3.49
C LYS A 176 -22.89 21.58 -4.26
N CYS A 177 -21.70 21.18 -4.62
CA CYS A 177 -20.75 21.96 -5.39
C CYS A 177 -20.04 21.10 -6.44
N ARG A 178 -19.53 21.74 -7.48
CA ARG A 178 -18.78 21.10 -8.56
C ARG A 178 -17.92 22.14 -9.25
N LEU A 179 -16.61 22.11 -9.05
CA LEU A 179 -15.72 23.15 -9.58
C LEU A 179 -15.60 23.12 -11.11
N TYR A 180 -15.71 21.92 -11.72
CA TYR A 180 -15.58 21.75 -13.16
C TYR A 180 -16.65 20.81 -13.70
N ASN A 181 -17.20 21.07 -14.87
CA ASN A 181 -18.31 20.31 -15.47
C ASN A 181 -17.99 18.83 -15.74
N SER A 182 -16.73 18.45 -15.84
CA SER A 182 -16.28 17.08 -16.03
C SER A 182 -16.34 16.22 -14.76
N PHE A 183 -16.60 16.82 -13.61
CA PHE A 183 -16.68 16.12 -12.32
C PHE A 183 -18.14 15.87 -11.90
N PRO A 184 -18.40 14.87 -11.04
CA PRO A 184 -19.68 14.69 -10.39
C PRO A 184 -19.96 15.80 -9.37
N TRP A 185 -21.21 15.90 -8.92
CA TRP A 185 -21.56 16.75 -7.80
C TRP A 185 -20.99 16.17 -6.49
N LEU A 186 -20.38 17.03 -5.69
CA LEU A 186 -20.01 16.75 -4.30
C LEU A 186 -21.08 17.33 -3.38
N TYR A 187 -21.76 16.45 -2.64
CA TYR A 187 -22.77 16.84 -1.65
C TYR A 187 -22.09 17.01 -0.28
N LEU A 188 -22.26 18.20 0.28
CA LEU A 188 -21.80 18.56 1.62
C LEU A 188 -23.04 18.79 2.49
N GLN A 189 -23.28 17.89 3.43
CA GLN A 189 -24.51 17.86 4.22
C GLN A 189 -24.20 17.72 5.71
N THR A 190 -25.15 18.09 6.56
CA THR A 190 -25.03 17.97 8.02
C THR A 190 -26.20 17.22 8.62
N SER A 191 -26.00 16.54 9.76
CA SER A 191 -27.05 15.82 10.47
C SER A 191 -27.91 16.72 11.37
N LYS A 192 -27.50 17.96 11.62
CA LYS A 192 -28.19 18.84 12.57
C LYS A 192 -29.15 19.79 11.82
N PRO A 193 -30.47 19.72 12.10
CA PRO A 193 -31.43 20.69 11.58
C PRO A 193 -31.07 22.11 12.06
N GLY A 194 -31.29 23.11 11.21
CA GLY A 194 -30.96 24.51 11.53
C GLY A 194 -29.48 24.88 11.37
N THR A 195 -28.66 23.97 10.84
CA THR A 195 -27.32 24.33 10.37
C THR A 195 -27.44 25.23 9.14
N GLU A 196 -26.80 26.40 9.19
CA GLU A 196 -26.79 27.35 8.08
C GLU A 196 -25.56 27.16 7.22
N PHE A 197 -25.71 27.26 5.90
CA PHE A 197 -24.59 27.42 5.00
C PHE A 197 -24.47 28.88 4.57
N VAL A 198 -23.33 29.49 4.82
CA VAL A 198 -23.03 30.87 4.44
C VAL A 198 -22.17 30.85 3.18
N PRO A 199 -22.72 31.23 2.02
CA PRO A 199 -21.96 31.32 0.77
C PRO A 199 -20.87 32.40 0.90
N ALA A 200 -19.63 32.02 0.71
CA ALA A 200 -18.46 32.91 0.74
C ALA A 200 -17.35 32.32 -0.12
N PRO A 201 -17.54 32.30 -1.46
CA PRO A 201 -16.57 31.72 -2.39
C PRO A 201 -15.29 32.54 -2.39
N ASP A 202 -14.16 31.87 -2.19
CA ASP A 202 -12.85 32.51 -2.19
C ASP A 202 -11.74 31.50 -2.50
N TRP A 203 -10.66 31.97 -3.15
CA TRP A 203 -9.44 31.21 -3.35
C TRP A 203 -8.45 31.50 -2.24
N TYR A 204 -7.91 30.42 -1.66
CA TYR A 204 -6.82 30.47 -0.70
C TYR A 204 -5.53 29.99 -1.40
N TYR A 205 -4.50 30.84 -1.36
CA TYR A 205 -3.31 30.69 -2.20
C TYR A 205 -2.13 30.12 -1.44
N GLY A 206 -1.40 29.21 -2.12
CA GLY A 206 -0.07 28.79 -1.70
C GLY A 206 -0.04 27.86 -0.50
N PHE A 207 -1.01 26.93 -0.38
CA PHE A 207 -0.85 25.78 0.53
C PHE A 207 0.44 25.05 0.20
N GLU A 208 1.30 24.82 1.20
CA GLU A 208 2.62 24.22 1.02
C GLU A 208 2.64 22.78 1.48
N TYR A 209 2.99 21.88 0.56
CA TYR A 209 3.18 20.45 0.83
C TYR A 209 4.67 20.14 0.99
N GLN A 210 5.15 20.25 2.23
CA GLN A 210 6.59 20.16 2.53
C GLN A 210 7.23 18.83 2.13
N GLN A 211 6.48 17.72 2.18
CA GLN A 211 6.99 16.41 1.77
C GLN A 211 7.21 16.32 0.24
N GLU A 212 6.40 17.03 -0.56
CA GLU A 212 6.62 17.10 -2.00
C GLU A 212 7.85 17.93 -2.33
N LEU A 213 8.00 19.11 -1.68
CA LEU A 213 9.18 19.96 -1.84
C LEU A 213 10.47 19.25 -1.43
N ALA A 214 10.47 18.55 -0.29
CA ALA A 214 11.61 17.78 0.19
C ALA A 214 12.00 16.64 -0.78
N ARG A 215 11.04 16.14 -1.57
CA ARG A 215 11.22 15.11 -2.57
C ARG A 215 11.55 15.64 -3.97
N GLY A 216 11.72 16.97 -4.12
CA GLY A 216 12.05 17.61 -5.39
C GLY A 216 10.89 17.76 -6.37
N TYR A 217 9.65 17.73 -5.86
CA TYR A 217 8.45 17.95 -6.67
C TYR A 217 7.84 19.33 -6.39
N GLU A 218 6.95 19.77 -7.28
CA GLU A 218 6.08 20.91 -7.00
C GLU A 218 5.21 20.60 -5.77
N GLY A 219 5.11 21.56 -4.84
CA GLY A 219 4.43 21.39 -3.58
C GLY A 219 3.61 22.59 -3.14
N TYR A 220 3.15 23.47 -4.07
CA TYR A 220 2.28 24.60 -3.77
C TYR A 220 0.94 24.42 -4.47
N GLU A 221 -0.15 24.61 -3.75
CA GLU A 221 -1.51 24.46 -4.26
C GLU A 221 -2.39 25.64 -3.83
N ASP A 222 -3.32 26.04 -4.70
CA ASP A 222 -4.40 26.96 -4.36
C ASP A 222 -5.70 26.16 -4.23
N LEU A 223 -6.48 26.40 -3.17
CA LEU A 223 -7.72 25.70 -2.90
C LEU A 223 -8.89 26.68 -2.88
N LEU A 224 -10.03 26.23 -3.44
CA LEU A 224 -11.27 27.01 -3.44
C LEU A 224 -12.16 26.56 -2.27
N THR A 225 -12.77 27.54 -1.58
CA THR A 225 -13.93 27.30 -0.72
C THR A 225 -15.17 27.94 -1.35
N THR A 226 -16.33 27.29 -1.22
CA THR A 226 -17.62 27.88 -1.64
C THR A 226 -18.35 28.59 -0.51
N GLY A 227 -17.83 28.47 0.73
CA GLY A 227 -18.43 29.04 1.94
C GLY A 227 -18.16 28.17 3.17
N TYR A 228 -19.00 28.30 4.18
CA TYR A 228 -18.87 27.49 5.41
C TYR A 228 -20.24 27.19 6.01
N PHE A 229 -20.30 26.06 6.74
CA PHE A 229 -21.44 25.73 7.62
C PHE A 229 -21.26 26.37 8.98
N GLU A 230 -22.36 26.82 9.60
CA GLU A 230 -22.38 27.26 11.00
C GLU A 230 -23.52 26.58 11.74
N ALA A 231 -23.20 25.99 12.88
CA ALA A 231 -24.17 25.31 13.74
C ALA A 231 -23.94 25.67 15.20
N GLU A 232 -25.01 25.97 15.92
CA GLU A 232 -25.00 26.09 17.36
C GLU A 232 -24.99 24.69 18.01
N LEU A 233 -24.10 24.47 18.96
CA LEU A 233 -23.98 23.24 19.75
C LEU A 233 -24.10 23.50 21.24
N LYS A 234 -24.87 22.65 21.92
CA LYS A 234 -24.95 22.59 23.39
C LYS A 234 -24.07 21.45 23.90
N LYS A 235 -23.65 21.56 25.16
CA LYS A 235 -22.92 20.49 25.85
C LYS A 235 -23.63 19.14 25.69
N GLY A 236 -22.89 18.12 25.26
CA GLY A 236 -23.35 16.77 24.95
C GLY A 236 -23.96 16.59 23.57
N GLU A 237 -24.19 17.65 22.78
CA GLU A 237 -24.70 17.52 21.42
C GLU A 237 -23.61 17.19 20.41
N SER A 238 -24.03 16.54 19.32
CA SER A 238 -23.17 16.20 18.19
C SER A 238 -23.76 16.70 16.88
N ILE A 239 -22.89 16.98 15.92
CA ILE A 239 -23.21 17.20 14.52
C ILE A 239 -22.32 16.29 13.65
N ILE A 240 -22.89 15.67 12.62
CA ILE A 240 -22.14 14.93 11.62
C ILE A 240 -22.08 15.74 10.34
N PHE A 241 -20.89 16.02 9.86
CA PHE A 241 -20.64 16.53 8.51
C PHE A 241 -20.46 15.34 7.57
N SER A 242 -21.12 15.34 6.43
CA SER A 242 -21.03 14.31 5.39
C SER A 242 -20.56 14.93 4.07
N ALA A 243 -19.53 14.37 3.47
CA ALA A 243 -19.12 14.64 2.09
C ALA A 243 -19.33 13.36 1.26
N SER A 244 -20.12 13.43 0.20
CA SER A 244 -20.52 12.26 -0.60
C SER A 244 -20.73 12.60 -2.07
N LEU A 245 -20.59 11.62 -2.95
CA LEU A 245 -21.02 11.75 -4.37
C LEU A 245 -22.56 11.51 -4.53
N ASP A 246 -23.21 11.01 -3.48
CA ASP A 246 -24.67 10.79 -3.46
C ASP A 246 -25.33 11.68 -2.41
N GLU A 247 -26.50 12.23 -2.74
CA GLU A 247 -27.30 13.03 -1.81
C GLU A 247 -27.92 12.15 -0.71
N MET A 248 -27.74 12.52 0.55
CA MET A 248 -28.40 11.88 1.68
C MET A 248 -29.80 12.45 1.86
N GLY A 249 -30.80 11.56 1.94
CA GLY A 249 -32.22 11.95 1.91
C GLY A 249 -32.72 12.65 3.17
N SER A 250 -32.04 12.53 4.33
CA SER A 250 -32.44 13.18 5.58
C SER A 250 -31.28 13.23 6.59
N THR A 251 -31.44 14.10 7.60
CA THR A 251 -30.52 14.17 8.76
C THR A 251 -30.46 12.85 9.51
N LYS A 252 -31.61 12.20 9.72
CA LYS A 252 -31.73 10.92 10.41
C LYS A 252 -30.95 9.82 9.67
N THR A 253 -31.00 9.80 8.34
CA THR A 253 -30.23 8.86 7.52
C THR A 253 -28.72 9.03 7.73
N ILE A 254 -28.23 10.26 7.87
CA ILE A 254 -26.82 10.55 8.16
C ILE A 254 -26.40 9.92 9.50
N GLU A 255 -27.20 10.11 10.55
CA GLU A 255 -26.94 9.56 11.89
C GLU A 255 -26.97 8.03 11.90
N GLU A 256 -27.98 7.42 11.24
CA GLU A 256 -28.13 5.96 11.16
C GLU A 256 -26.95 5.31 10.42
N VAL A 257 -26.52 5.89 9.28
CA VAL A 257 -25.38 5.39 8.51
C VAL A 257 -24.09 5.48 9.32
N PHE A 258 -23.86 6.59 10.01
CA PHE A 258 -22.68 6.76 10.88
C PHE A 258 -22.67 5.72 12.01
N ALA A 259 -23.79 5.59 12.76
CA ALA A 259 -23.89 4.65 13.87
C ALA A 259 -23.71 3.19 13.43
N ALA A 260 -24.36 2.78 12.34
CA ALA A 260 -24.24 1.44 11.79
C ALA A 260 -22.82 1.15 11.28
N SER A 261 -22.16 2.15 10.71
CA SER A 261 -20.81 1.98 10.16
C SER A 261 -19.74 1.90 11.25
N ILE A 262 -19.82 2.72 12.29
CA ILE A 262 -18.86 2.70 13.39
C ILE A 262 -18.98 1.41 14.22
N ALA A 263 -20.22 0.91 14.42
CA ALA A 263 -20.47 -0.35 15.15
C ALA A 263 -19.86 -1.60 14.47
N ARG A 264 -19.53 -1.51 13.19
CA ARG A 264 -18.90 -2.60 12.42
C ARG A 264 -17.36 -2.48 12.36
N ARG A 265 -16.79 -1.45 12.97
CA ARG A 265 -15.34 -1.26 12.96
C ARG A 265 -14.67 -2.13 14.01
N THR A 266 -13.58 -2.76 13.63
CA THR A 266 -12.70 -3.49 14.56
C THR A 266 -11.81 -2.51 15.31
N HIS A 267 -11.55 -2.80 16.59
CA HIS A 267 -10.62 -2.04 17.39
C HIS A 267 -9.18 -2.45 17.08
N LYS A 268 -8.28 -1.49 17.03
CA LYS A 268 -6.84 -1.67 16.87
C LYS A 268 -6.21 -1.64 18.25
N ILE A 269 -6.07 -2.81 18.86
CA ILE A 269 -5.63 -2.95 20.25
C ILE A 269 -4.17 -3.33 20.41
N ASP A 270 -3.59 -3.95 19.38
CA ASP A 270 -2.22 -4.44 19.33
C ASP A 270 -1.65 -4.35 17.89
N PHE A 271 -0.41 -4.77 17.73
CA PHE A 271 0.31 -4.76 16.47
C PHE A 271 -0.41 -5.58 15.39
N ILE A 272 -0.78 -6.82 15.69
CA ILE A 272 -1.42 -7.72 14.72
C ILE A 272 -2.78 -7.19 14.27
N SER A 273 -3.63 -6.74 15.18
CA SER A 273 -4.94 -6.16 14.83
C SER A 273 -4.81 -4.88 13.97
N CYS A 274 -3.73 -4.10 14.14
CA CYS A 274 -3.39 -2.99 13.25
C CYS A 274 -3.06 -3.49 11.84
N LEU A 275 -2.22 -4.52 11.72
CA LEU A 275 -1.84 -5.09 10.42
C LEU A 275 -3.03 -5.75 9.71
N GLU A 276 -3.89 -6.49 10.42
CA GLU A 276 -5.13 -7.06 9.89
C GLU A 276 -6.06 -5.96 9.33
N HIS A 277 -6.18 -4.85 10.06
CA HIS A 277 -6.95 -3.70 9.58
C HIS A 277 -6.31 -3.10 8.32
N SER A 278 -5.00 -2.91 8.32
CA SER A 278 -4.23 -2.39 7.18
C SER A 278 -4.35 -3.30 5.95
N ALA A 279 -4.24 -4.61 6.13
CA ALA A 279 -4.37 -5.61 5.08
C ALA A 279 -5.71 -5.49 4.32
N ARG A 280 -6.81 -5.30 5.06
CA ARG A 280 -8.15 -5.12 4.47
C ARG A 280 -8.30 -3.83 3.67
N GLN A 281 -7.46 -2.82 3.88
CA GLN A 281 -7.51 -1.56 3.14
C GLN A 281 -6.98 -1.69 1.71
N PHE A 282 -6.12 -2.68 1.43
CA PHE A 282 -5.58 -2.92 0.09
C PHE A 282 -6.56 -3.62 -0.84
N LEU A 283 -7.53 -4.37 -0.28
CA LEU A 283 -8.54 -5.08 -1.06
C LEU A 283 -9.66 -4.13 -1.48
N ILE A 284 -9.82 -3.94 -2.80
CA ILE A 284 -10.88 -3.10 -3.37
C ILE A 284 -11.82 -3.94 -4.23
N ARG A 285 -13.12 -3.64 -4.08
CA ARG A 285 -14.19 -4.27 -4.87
C ARG A 285 -14.63 -3.32 -5.96
N ARG A 286 -14.52 -3.76 -7.21
CA ARG A 286 -14.97 -3.02 -8.39
C ARG A 286 -16.28 -3.57 -8.93
N PRO A 287 -17.03 -2.81 -9.75
CA PRO A 287 -18.19 -3.34 -10.48
C PRO A 287 -17.84 -4.60 -11.28
N GLY A 288 -18.80 -5.52 -11.43
CA GLY A 288 -18.63 -6.77 -12.17
C GLY A 288 -17.85 -7.84 -11.40
N ASP A 289 -18.00 -7.90 -10.09
CA ASP A 289 -17.37 -8.90 -9.19
C ASP A 289 -15.83 -8.98 -9.38
N ARG A 290 -15.19 -7.82 -9.56
CA ARG A 290 -13.75 -7.70 -9.64
C ARG A 290 -13.18 -7.34 -8.28
N THR A 291 -12.19 -8.12 -7.84
CA THR A 291 -11.39 -7.83 -6.65
C THR A 291 -9.97 -7.49 -7.07
N GLU A 292 -9.52 -6.31 -6.69
CA GLU A 292 -8.18 -5.80 -6.99
C GLU A 292 -7.42 -5.54 -5.70
N VAL A 293 -6.08 -5.57 -5.77
CA VAL A 293 -5.20 -5.21 -4.66
C VAL A 293 -4.46 -3.94 -5.00
N VAL A 294 -4.70 -2.88 -4.24
CA VAL A 294 -3.88 -1.66 -4.30
C VAL A 294 -2.52 -1.98 -3.72
N SER A 295 -1.47 -1.76 -4.48
CA SER A 295 -0.10 -2.09 -4.07
C SER A 295 0.38 -1.30 -2.87
N GLY A 296 -0.01 -0.02 -2.78
CA GLY A 296 0.36 0.85 -1.65
C GLY A 296 -0.25 2.25 -1.72
N TYR A 297 -0.51 2.80 -0.57
CA TYR A 297 -1.07 4.14 -0.42
C TYR A 297 0.01 5.16 -0.06
N PRO A 298 -0.12 6.40 -0.58
CA PRO A 298 -1.27 6.93 -1.33
C PRO A 298 -1.12 6.89 -2.87
N TRP A 299 0.04 6.51 -3.43
CA TRP A 299 0.31 6.74 -4.87
C TRP A 299 0.37 5.51 -5.75
N HIS A 300 0.57 4.31 -5.20
CA HIS A 300 0.60 3.10 -6.02
C HIS A 300 -0.80 2.68 -6.48
N GLY A 301 -0.86 2.07 -7.66
CA GLY A 301 -2.05 1.46 -8.23
C GLY A 301 -2.08 -0.05 -8.00
N VAL A 302 -2.75 -0.75 -8.91
CA VAL A 302 -2.82 -2.21 -8.97
C VAL A 302 -1.65 -2.75 -9.80
N SER A 303 -1.00 -3.80 -9.32
CA SER A 303 0.10 -4.50 -10.01
C SER A 303 -0.03 -6.00 -9.81
N GLY A 304 0.04 -6.79 -10.89
CA GLY A 304 -0.05 -8.25 -10.82
C GLY A 304 1.02 -8.86 -9.90
N ARG A 305 2.28 -8.46 -10.07
CA ARG A 305 3.39 -8.91 -9.20
C ARG A 305 3.12 -8.64 -7.73
N GLN A 306 2.81 -7.41 -7.41
CA GLN A 306 2.59 -7.03 -6.01
C GLN A 306 1.34 -7.69 -5.43
N THR A 307 0.30 -7.88 -6.25
CA THR A 307 -0.89 -8.64 -5.86
C THR A 307 -0.51 -10.06 -5.47
N PHE A 308 0.18 -10.80 -6.34
CA PHE A 308 0.54 -12.19 -6.04
C PHE A 308 1.41 -12.34 -4.80
N ILE A 309 2.41 -11.48 -4.62
CA ILE A 309 3.30 -11.53 -3.47
C ILE A 309 2.56 -11.17 -2.17
N SER A 310 1.61 -10.25 -2.21
CA SER A 310 0.93 -9.78 -0.99
C SER A 310 -0.30 -10.61 -0.60
N LEU A 311 -0.99 -11.23 -1.59
CA LEU A 311 -2.26 -11.92 -1.37
C LEU A 311 -2.25 -12.92 -0.22
N PRO A 312 -1.28 -13.84 -0.10
CA PRO A 312 -1.28 -14.80 1.01
C PRO A 312 -1.36 -14.09 2.37
N GLY A 313 -0.44 -13.16 2.64
CA GLY A 313 -0.39 -12.46 3.92
C GLY A 313 -1.61 -11.57 4.20
N ILE A 314 -2.12 -10.85 3.20
CA ILE A 314 -3.24 -9.93 3.41
C ILE A 314 -4.62 -10.61 3.39
N THR A 315 -4.72 -11.89 3.03
CA THR A 315 -6.00 -12.63 2.97
C THR A 315 -5.96 -13.95 3.74
N LEU A 316 -5.14 -14.92 3.34
CA LEU A 316 -5.14 -16.28 3.89
C LEU A 316 -4.80 -16.28 5.38
N GLU A 317 -3.87 -15.44 5.80
CA GLU A 317 -3.46 -15.29 7.21
C GLU A 317 -4.59 -14.83 8.13
N GLN A 318 -5.61 -14.19 7.57
CA GLN A 318 -6.79 -13.72 8.29
C GLN A 318 -8.01 -14.64 8.10
N GLY A 319 -7.83 -15.82 7.48
CA GLY A 319 -8.91 -16.76 7.17
C GLY A 319 -9.88 -16.27 6.07
N HIS A 320 -9.44 -15.33 5.22
CA HIS A 320 -10.25 -14.77 4.12
C HIS A 320 -9.86 -15.36 2.76
N LYS A 321 -9.93 -16.71 2.65
CA LYS A 321 -9.57 -17.41 1.41
C LYS A 321 -10.43 -17.00 0.21
N GLU A 322 -11.69 -16.64 0.43
CA GLU A 322 -12.60 -16.18 -0.62
C GLU A 322 -12.09 -14.89 -1.26
N ASP A 323 -11.55 -13.95 -0.48
CA ASP A 323 -10.95 -12.72 -1.00
C ASP A 323 -9.70 -13.01 -1.86
N CYS A 324 -8.92 -14.04 -1.48
CA CYS A 324 -7.78 -14.52 -2.28
C CYS A 324 -8.24 -15.09 -3.62
N ILE A 325 -9.23 -15.97 -3.60
CA ILE A 325 -9.81 -16.60 -4.80
C ILE A 325 -10.40 -15.54 -5.73
N ASP A 326 -11.21 -14.62 -5.22
CA ASP A 326 -11.82 -13.55 -6.01
C ASP A 326 -10.78 -12.65 -6.72
N ALA A 327 -9.66 -12.36 -6.03
CA ALA A 327 -8.57 -11.58 -6.63
C ALA A 327 -7.82 -12.38 -7.70
N LEU A 328 -7.53 -13.66 -7.47
CA LEU A 328 -6.93 -14.55 -8.45
C LEU A 328 -7.80 -14.73 -9.69
N ASP A 329 -9.10 -14.98 -9.49
CA ASP A 329 -10.08 -15.14 -10.57
C ASP A 329 -10.22 -13.85 -11.39
N THR A 330 -10.13 -12.69 -10.76
CA THR A 330 -10.11 -11.40 -11.45
C THR A 330 -8.90 -11.31 -12.38
N LEU A 331 -7.70 -11.62 -11.87
CA LEU A 331 -6.47 -11.58 -12.65
C LEU A 331 -6.46 -12.62 -13.79
N VAL A 332 -6.92 -13.86 -13.52
CA VAL A 332 -6.97 -14.92 -14.53
C VAL A 332 -7.94 -14.56 -15.67
N ARG A 333 -9.10 -13.97 -15.37
CA ARG A 333 -10.04 -13.46 -16.40
C ARG A 333 -9.42 -12.37 -17.29
N GLU A 334 -8.52 -11.57 -16.74
CA GLU A 334 -7.85 -10.47 -17.43
C GLU A 334 -6.52 -10.90 -18.08
N MET A 335 -6.05 -12.12 -17.82
CA MET A 335 -4.82 -12.65 -18.39
C MET A 335 -4.87 -12.65 -19.92
N ARG A 336 -3.79 -12.22 -20.56
CA ARG A 336 -3.62 -12.26 -22.03
C ARG A 336 -2.24 -12.81 -22.35
N ASP A 337 -2.19 -13.81 -23.21
CA ASP A 337 -0.95 -14.45 -23.65
C ASP A 337 -0.04 -14.87 -22.49
N GLY A 338 -0.64 -15.44 -21.43
CA GLY A 338 0.06 -15.86 -20.21
C GLY A 338 0.59 -14.71 -19.32
N MET A 339 0.20 -13.47 -19.61
CA MET A 339 0.61 -12.28 -18.87
C MET A 339 -0.55 -11.64 -18.11
N PHE A 340 -0.26 -11.14 -16.93
CA PHE A 340 -1.20 -10.40 -16.10
C PHE A 340 -0.97 -8.90 -16.30
N THR A 341 -1.89 -8.27 -17.03
CA THR A 341 -1.87 -6.82 -17.26
C THR A 341 -2.54 -6.13 -16.07
N GLY A 342 -1.78 -5.42 -15.25
CA GLY A 342 -2.36 -4.49 -14.28
C GLY A 342 -3.01 -3.29 -14.98
N SER A 343 -3.97 -2.64 -14.33
CA SER A 343 -4.77 -1.53 -14.90
C SER A 343 -3.96 -0.29 -15.35
N ALA A 344 -2.67 -0.22 -15.10
CA ALA A 344 -1.86 0.97 -15.35
C ALA A 344 -0.75 0.84 -16.41
N SER A 345 -0.32 -0.38 -16.77
CA SER A 345 0.68 -0.55 -17.84
C SER A 345 0.67 -1.98 -18.38
N ALA A 346 0.73 -2.11 -19.70
CA ALA A 346 1.05 -3.36 -20.39
C ALA A 346 2.54 -3.70 -20.23
N GLU A 347 3.06 -3.71 -19.00
CA GLU A 347 4.45 -4.00 -18.73
C GLU A 347 4.69 -5.50 -18.84
N VAL A 348 5.61 -5.89 -19.72
CA VAL A 348 6.17 -7.23 -19.74
C VAL A 348 7.01 -7.41 -18.47
N ALA A 349 6.52 -8.20 -17.53
CA ALA A 349 7.24 -8.54 -16.31
C ALA A 349 7.60 -10.02 -16.31
N ALA A 350 8.91 -10.32 -16.34
CA ALA A 350 9.40 -11.70 -16.44
C ALA A 350 9.15 -12.55 -15.18
N ASP A 351 8.87 -11.94 -14.05
CA ASP A 351 8.64 -12.62 -12.78
C ASP A 351 7.15 -12.67 -12.37
N ALA A 352 6.33 -11.71 -12.79
CA ALA A 352 4.95 -11.59 -12.30
C ALA A 352 4.09 -12.84 -12.54
N PRO A 353 4.06 -13.47 -13.75
CA PRO A 353 3.30 -14.69 -13.95
C PRO A 353 3.81 -15.88 -13.13
N LEU A 354 5.08 -15.88 -12.77
CA LEU A 354 5.67 -16.96 -11.98
C LEU A 354 5.32 -16.85 -10.49
N TRP A 355 5.09 -15.64 -9.98
CA TRP A 355 4.55 -15.41 -8.64
C TRP A 355 3.12 -15.95 -8.46
N PHE A 356 2.35 -16.04 -9.52
CA PHE A 356 1.02 -16.69 -9.49
C PHE A 356 1.12 -18.14 -8.97
N PHE A 357 2.10 -18.92 -9.42
CA PHE A 357 2.30 -20.30 -8.95
C PHE A 357 2.64 -20.35 -7.46
N TRP A 358 3.48 -19.43 -6.98
CA TRP A 358 3.78 -19.35 -5.56
C TRP A 358 2.53 -19.01 -4.73
N THR A 359 1.69 -18.09 -5.20
CA THR A 359 0.41 -17.74 -4.55
C THR A 359 -0.52 -18.95 -4.50
N LEU A 360 -0.62 -19.73 -5.60
CA LEU A 360 -1.42 -20.95 -5.63
C LEU A 360 -0.93 -22.00 -4.63
N GLN A 361 0.38 -22.13 -4.44
CA GLN A 361 0.97 -23.01 -3.41
C GLN A 361 0.57 -22.61 -1.98
N GLN A 362 0.41 -21.31 -1.72
CA GLN A 362 -0.09 -20.85 -0.42
C GLN A 362 -1.60 -21.15 -0.29
N LEU A 363 -2.40 -20.90 -1.33
CA LEU A 363 -3.84 -21.19 -1.34
C LEU A 363 -4.14 -22.68 -1.28
N GLU A 364 -3.27 -23.55 -1.83
CA GLU A 364 -3.42 -25.00 -1.78
C GLU A 364 -3.63 -25.52 -0.36
N ARG A 365 -3.00 -24.91 0.63
CA ARG A 365 -3.14 -25.30 2.05
C ARG A 365 -4.58 -25.14 2.57
N GLU A 366 -5.36 -24.25 1.96
CA GLU A 366 -6.75 -23.94 2.36
C GLU A 366 -7.79 -24.71 1.55
N VAL A 367 -7.50 -25.01 0.27
CA VAL A 367 -8.49 -25.62 -0.63
C VAL A 367 -8.09 -27.02 -1.13
N GLY A 368 -6.83 -27.37 -1.03
CA GLY A 368 -6.26 -28.65 -1.50
C GLY A 368 -5.83 -28.65 -2.96
N ALA A 369 -4.81 -29.45 -3.25
CA ALA A 369 -4.12 -29.54 -4.53
C ALA A 369 -5.05 -29.89 -5.72
N LYS A 370 -6.04 -30.75 -5.50
CA LYS A 370 -7.01 -31.13 -6.54
C LYS A 370 -7.86 -29.96 -7.00
N GLU A 371 -8.29 -29.12 -6.07
CA GLU A 371 -9.10 -27.92 -6.38
C GLU A 371 -8.25 -26.88 -7.11
N ILE A 372 -7.00 -26.69 -6.71
CA ILE A 372 -6.06 -25.80 -7.41
C ILE A 372 -5.92 -26.22 -8.87
N TRP A 373 -5.70 -27.52 -9.14
CA TRP A 373 -5.57 -27.99 -10.51
C TRP A 373 -6.86 -27.83 -11.32
N ALA A 374 -8.01 -28.13 -10.70
CA ALA A 374 -9.31 -28.02 -11.35
C ALA A 374 -9.61 -26.56 -11.76
N SER A 375 -9.29 -25.60 -10.89
CA SER A 375 -9.61 -24.18 -11.10
C SER A 375 -8.57 -23.47 -11.96
N TYR A 376 -7.27 -23.73 -11.75
CA TYR A 376 -6.17 -22.93 -12.31
C TYR A 376 -5.22 -23.71 -13.24
N GLY A 377 -5.38 -25.02 -13.40
CA GLY A 377 -4.54 -25.84 -14.26
C GLY A 377 -4.42 -25.34 -15.72
N PRO A 378 -5.52 -24.93 -16.37
CA PRO A 378 -5.45 -24.30 -17.69
C PRO A 378 -4.58 -23.06 -17.72
N ALA A 379 -4.78 -22.11 -16.78
CA ALA A 379 -3.97 -20.89 -16.70
C ALA A 379 -2.49 -21.18 -16.43
N MET A 380 -2.19 -22.16 -15.57
CA MET A 380 -0.80 -22.60 -15.32
C MET A 380 -0.13 -23.08 -16.60
N LYS A 381 -0.81 -23.91 -17.41
CA LYS A 381 -0.29 -24.40 -18.70
C LYS A 381 -0.10 -23.28 -19.71
N ASP A 382 -1.06 -22.37 -19.82
CA ASP A 382 -1.00 -21.21 -20.72
C ASP A 382 0.20 -20.31 -20.39
N ILE A 383 0.46 -20.06 -19.10
CA ILE A 383 1.62 -19.28 -18.65
C ILE A 383 2.92 -19.99 -19.07
N LEU A 384 3.09 -21.26 -18.73
CA LEU A 384 4.32 -22.01 -19.06
C LEU A 384 4.57 -22.06 -20.57
N GLU A 385 3.51 -22.25 -21.35
CA GLU A 385 3.58 -22.25 -22.80
C GLU A 385 3.99 -20.90 -23.38
N SER A 386 3.51 -19.80 -22.79
CA SER A 386 3.88 -18.45 -23.21
C SER A 386 5.38 -18.18 -23.03
N TYR A 387 5.99 -18.65 -21.92
CA TYR A 387 7.44 -18.57 -21.73
C TYR A 387 8.20 -19.39 -22.77
N ARG A 388 7.69 -20.58 -23.15
CA ARG A 388 8.28 -21.43 -24.17
C ARG A 388 8.24 -20.78 -25.56
N GLN A 389 7.12 -20.13 -25.89
CA GLN A 389 6.95 -19.42 -27.17
C GLN A 389 7.67 -18.08 -27.23
N GLY A 390 8.00 -17.53 -26.09
CA GLY A 390 8.59 -16.20 -25.95
C GLY A 390 7.54 -15.10 -25.80
N ILE A 391 7.83 -14.14 -24.91
CA ILE A 391 6.91 -13.06 -24.52
C ILE A 391 7.47 -11.73 -25.01
N GLY A 392 6.77 -11.10 -25.97
CA GLY A 392 7.08 -9.75 -26.45
C GLY A 392 8.49 -9.59 -27.03
N GLY A 393 9.14 -10.67 -27.43
CA GLY A 393 10.53 -10.69 -27.91
C GLY A 393 11.58 -10.36 -26.85
N ARG A 394 11.17 -10.28 -25.57
CA ARG A 394 12.03 -9.87 -24.45
C ARG A 394 12.27 -10.98 -23.42
N VAL A 395 11.37 -11.94 -23.32
CA VAL A 395 11.46 -13.06 -22.37
C VAL A 395 11.29 -14.35 -23.13
N ALA A 396 12.17 -15.32 -22.95
CA ALA A 396 12.10 -16.62 -23.63
C ALA A 396 12.77 -17.74 -22.83
N LEU A 397 12.24 -18.96 -22.97
CA LEU A 397 12.89 -20.18 -22.54
C LEU A 397 13.99 -20.55 -23.56
N HIS A 398 15.22 -20.74 -23.08
CA HIS A 398 16.35 -21.17 -23.87
C HIS A 398 16.56 -22.70 -23.79
N ASP A 399 17.39 -23.24 -24.72
CA ASP A 399 17.66 -24.67 -24.81
C ASP A 399 18.27 -25.29 -23.54
N ASN A 400 18.96 -24.48 -22.74
CA ASN A 400 19.50 -24.90 -21.46
C ASN A 400 18.42 -25.02 -20.35
N GLY A 401 17.16 -24.72 -20.64
CA GLY A 401 16.04 -24.81 -19.71
C GLY A 401 15.83 -23.56 -18.82
N LEU A 402 16.61 -22.52 -19.02
CA LEU A 402 16.52 -21.27 -18.26
C LEU A 402 15.76 -20.20 -19.03
N ILE A 403 15.15 -19.28 -18.27
CA ILE A 403 14.47 -18.10 -18.81
C ILE A 403 15.47 -16.97 -18.97
N TRP A 404 15.61 -16.51 -20.21
CA TRP A 404 16.31 -15.28 -20.56
C TRP A 404 15.34 -14.12 -20.64
N ALA A 405 15.65 -13.02 -19.96
CA ALA A 405 14.87 -11.80 -20.06
C ALA A 405 15.80 -10.58 -20.26
N SER A 406 15.52 -9.79 -21.29
CA SER A 406 16.38 -8.66 -21.67
C SER A 406 15.58 -7.52 -22.27
N SER A 407 15.86 -6.29 -21.80
CA SER A 407 15.35 -5.04 -22.38
C SER A 407 16.27 -3.88 -22.01
N GLU A 408 16.60 -3.04 -22.97
CA GLU A 408 17.36 -1.80 -22.74
C GLU A 408 16.44 -0.64 -22.29
N GLU A 409 15.14 -0.74 -22.57
CA GLU A 409 14.18 0.33 -22.41
C GLU A 409 13.42 0.26 -21.07
N MET A 410 13.18 -0.95 -20.56
CA MET A 410 12.37 -1.15 -19.37
C MET A 410 12.91 -2.25 -18.46
N PRO A 411 12.74 -2.13 -17.14
CA PRO A 411 13.06 -3.22 -16.21
C PRO A 411 12.01 -4.33 -16.33
N LEU A 412 12.46 -5.59 -16.31
CA LEU A 412 11.60 -6.78 -16.49
C LEU A 412 11.30 -7.54 -15.19
N THR A 413 11.88 -7.11 -14.04
CA THR A 413 11.71 -7.75 -12.73
C THR A 413 11.26 -6.74 -11.68
N TRP A 414 11.15 -7.18 -10.42
CA TRP A 414 10.79 -6.30 -9.30
C TRP A 414 11.81 -5.17 -9.06
N MET A 415 13.06 -5.32 -9.52
CA MET A 415 14.07 -4.26 -9.49
C MET A 415 13.81 -3.24 -10.62
N ASN A 416 12.71 -2.51 -10.50
CA ASN A 416 12.06 -1.77 -11.58
C ASN A 416 12.20 -0.23 -11.50
N SER A 417 13.11 0.30 -10.70
CA SER A 417 13.38 1.75 -10.71
C SER A 417 14.00 2.19 -12.03
N THR A 418 13.60 3.38 -12.49
CA THR A 418 14.11 3.99 -13.71
C THR A 418 14.55 5.44 -13.45
N ILE A 419 15.58 5.88 -14.16
CA ILE A 419 16.02 7.29 -14.21
C ILE A 419 16.04 7.69 -15.67
N ASP A 420 15.34 8.75 -16.03
CA ASP A 420 15.20 9.23 -17.42
C ASP A 420 14.73 8.10 -18.38
N GLY A 421 13.82 7.24 -17.89
CA GLY A 421 13.28 6.13 -18.66
C GLY A 421 14.21 4.92 -18.83
N ARG A 422 15.38 4.91 -18.18
CA ARG A 422 16.33 3.79 -18.24
C ARG A 422 16.36 3.02 -16.92
N PRO A 423 16.45 1.69 -16.94
CA PRO A 423 16.59 0.88 -15.73
C PRO A 423 17.81 1.30 -14.88
N VAL A 424 17.59 1.48 -13.57
CA VAL A 424 18.67 1.73 -12.60
C VAL A 424 19.56 0.49 -12.44
N THR A 425 18.93 -0.67 -12.51
CA THR A 425 19.59 -1.98 -12.42
C THR A 425 19.27 -2.78 -13.68
N PRO A 426 20.01 -2.55 -14.80
CA PRO A 426 19.81 -3.33 -16.03
C PRO A 426 20.32 -4.75 -15.81
N ARG A 427 19.39 -5.67 -15.58
CA ARG A 427 19.68 -7.09 -15.28
C ARG A 427 19.28 -7.93 -16.49
N ASN A 428 19.94 -7.68 -17.63
CA ASN A 428 19.70 -8.39 -18.88
C ASN A 428 20.33 -9.78 -18.83
N GLY A 429 19.59 -10.82 -19.22
CA GLY A 429 20.11 -12.18 -19.21
C GLY A 429 19.24 -13.16 -18.41
N TYR A 430 19.87 -14.11 -17.75
CA TYR A 430 19.24 -15.03 -16.81
C TYR A 430 19.25 -14.38 -15.41
N GLN A 431 18.10 -14.00 -14.86
CA GLN A 431 18.00 -13.47 -13.50
C GLN A 431 17.77 -14.60 -12.50
N VAL A 432 18.40 -14.52 -11.32
CA VAL A 432 18.42 -15.62 -10.33
C VAL A 432 17.02 -15.93 -9.81
N GLU A 433 16.25 -14.91 -9.40
CA GLU A 433 14.90 -15.10 -8.86
C GLU A 433 13.90 -15.55 -9.93
N VAL A 434 14.02 -15.04 -11.15
CA VAL A 434 13.14 -15.47 -12.26
C VAL A 434 13.32 -16.96 -12.55
N ASN A 435 14.57 -17.42 -12.59
CA ASN A 435 14.86 -18.84 -12.87
C ASN A 435 14.54 -19.74 -11.67
N ALA A 436 14.65 -19.26 -10.44
CA ALA A 436 14.17 -19.98 -9.26
C ALA A 436 12.64 -20.14 -9.29
N LEU A 437 11.91 -19.07 -9.59
CA LEU A 437 10.45 -19.08 -9.73
C LEU A 437 10.00 -19.95 -10.90
N TRP A 438 10.72 -19.92 -12.03
CA TRP A 438 10.46 -20.77 -13.19
C TRP A 438 10.53 -22.25 -12.84
N TYR A 439 11.62 -22.67 -12.19
CA TYR A 439 11.78 -24.05 -11.75
C TYR A 439 10.64 -24.47 -10.81
N ASN A 440 10.33 -23.62 -9.81
CA ASN A 440 9.23 -23.87 -8.88
C ASN A 440 7.88 -24.00 -9.62
N ALA A 441 7.60 -23.15 -10.60
CA ALA A 441 6.36 -23.17 -11.38
C ALA A 441 6.23 -24.46 -12.22
N VAL A 442 7.29 -24.85 -12.92
CA VAL A 442 7.32 -26.07 -13.75
C VAL A 442 7.12 -27.31 -12.88
N CYS A 443 7.88 -27.46 -11.79
CA CYS A 443 7.77 -28.62 -10.90
C CYS A 443 6.36 -28.72 -10.30
N TYR A 444 5.79 -27.62 -9.84
CA TYR A 444 4.46 -27.60 -9.26
C TYR A 444 3.37 -27.97 -10.28
N ALA A 445 3.43 -27.41 -11.49
CA ALA A 445 2.47 -27.74 -12.54
C ALA A 445 2.54 -29.22 -12.95
N LEU A 446 3.75 -29.77 -13.08
CA LEU A 446 3.95 -31.17 -13.43
C LEU A 446 3.45 -32.12 -12.32
N GLU A 447 3.66 -31.78 -11.06
CA GLU A 447 3.15 -32.56 -9.93
C GLU A 447 1.63 -32.63 -9.94
N LEU A 448 0.95 -31.44 -10.04
CA LEU A 448 -0.51 -31.39 -10.05
C LEU A 448 -1.12 -32.07 -11.28
N ALA A 449 -0.57 -31.79 -12.46
CA ALA A 449 -1.01 -32.43 -13.71
C ALA A 449 -0.85 -33.96 -13.67
N GLY A 450 0.25 -34.44 -13.10
CA GLY A 450 0.52 -35.87 -12.96
C GLY A 450 -0.45 -36.58 -12.00
N LYS A 451 -0.82 -35.91 -10.90
CA LYS A 451 -1.68 -36.48 -9.84
C LYS A 451 -3.18 -36.34 -10.18
N TYR A 452 -3.61 -35.19 -10.69
CA TYR A 452 -5.02 -34.84 -10.82
C TYR A 452 -5.49 -34.61 -12.25
N GLY A 453 -4.54 -34.58 -13.21
CA GLY A 453 -4.82 -34.28 -14.61
C GLY A 453 -5.49 -35.42 -15.39
N ASP A 454 -6.08 -35.05 -16.52
CA ASP A 454 -6.70 -35.95 -17.48
C ASP A 454 -5.67 -36.56 -18.48
N LYS A 455 -6.15 -37.10 -19.63
CA LYS A 455 -5.28 -37.66 -20.69
C LYS A 455 -4.41 -36.61 -21.38
N THR A 456 -4.93 -35.37 -21.52
CA THR A 456 -4.20 -34.26 -22.16
C THR A 456 -3.11 -33.75 -21.23
N ASP A 457 -3.41 -33.69 -19.93
CA ASP A 457 -2.46 -33.32 -18.89
C ASP A 457 -1.30 -34.34 -18.76
N LYS A 458 -1.58 -35.63 -18.96
CA LYS A 458 -0.53 -36.67 -19.02
C LYS A 458 0.41 -36.50 -20.23
N ALA A 459 -0.11 -36.01 -21.36
CA ALA A 459 0.74 -35.67 -22.52
C ALA A 459 1.63 -34.46 -22.19
N PHE A 460 1.08 -33.41 -21.56
CA PHE A 460 1.83 -32.26 -21.06
C PHE A 460 2.95 -32.70 -20.10
N VAL A 461 2.66 -33.53 -19.10
CA VAL A 461 3.66 -34.06 -18.19
C VAL A 461 4.79 -34.78 -18.92
N LYS A 462 4.46 -35.62 -19.88
CA LYS A 462 5.46 -36.36 -20.67
C LYS A 462 6.36 -35.44 -21.49
N GLU A 463 5.77 -34.41 -22.09
CA GLU A 463 6.49 -33.43 -22.91
C GLU A 463 7.48 -32.61 -22.10
N TRP A 464 7.07 -32.18 -20.89
CA TRP A 464 7.85 -31.29 -20.03
C TRP A 464 8.74 -32.02 -19.03
N ALA A 465 8.67 -33.35 -18.91
CA ALA A 465 9.31 -34.17 -17.89
C ALA A 465 10.84 -33.97 -17.75
N SER A 466 11.54 -33.69 -18.84
CA SER A 466 13.00 -33.50 -18.83
C SER A 466 13.45 -32.09 -18.45
N LEU A 467 12.53 -31.11 -18.43
CA LEU A 467 12.87 -29.69 -18.23
C LEU A 467 13.40 -29.41 -16.82
N PRO A 468 12.80 -29.92 -15.73
CA PRO A 468 13.31 -29.61 -14.37
C PRO A 468 14.76 -29.99 -14.17
N ALA A 469 15.17 -31.19 -14.59
CA ALA A 469 16.55 -31.65 -14.40
C ALA A 469 17.55 -30.76 -15.18
N ARG A 470 17.21 -30.42 -16.41
CA ARG A 470 18.03 -29.55 -17.26
C ARG A 470 18.12 -28.13 -16.69
N THR A 471 16.99 -27.57 -16.23
CA THR A 471 16.95 -26.25 -15.56
C THR A 471 17.84 -26.23 -14.31
N GLN A 472 17.76 -27.26 -13.46
CA GLN A 472 18.55 -27.36 -12.24
C GLN A 472 20.05 -27.43 -12.56
N GLU A 473 20.46 -28.29 -13.49
CA GLU A 473 21.86 -28.44 -13.90
C GLU A 473 22.44 -27.12 -14.40
N SER A 474 21.76 -26.48 -15.34
CA SER A 474 22.18 -25.20 -15.91
C SER A 474 22.17 -24.05 -14.88
N PHE A 475 21.20 -24.05 -13.96
CA PHE A 475 21.14 -23.04 -12.90
C PHE A 475 22.35 -23.15 -11.98
N ILE A 476 22.69 -24.34 -11.50
CA ILE A 476 23.83 -24.54 -10.60
C ILE A 476 25.14 -24.18 -11.33
N GLU A 477 25.29 -24.61 -12.58
CA GLU A 477 26.49 -24.34 -13.39
C GLU A 477 26.72 -22.83 -13.57
N LEU A 478 25.67 -22.07 -13.89
CA LEU A 478 25.79 -20.67 -14.27
C LEU A 478 25.78 -19.71 -13.07
N PHE A 479 24.97 -20.00 -12.05
CA PHE A 479 24.75 -19.04 -10.95
C PHE A 479 25.62 -19.25 -9.74
N ARG A 480 26.08 -20.49 -9.44
CA ARG A 480 26.92 -20.74 -8.27
C ARG A 480 28.31 -20.12 -8.45
N LEU A 481 28.63 -19.16 -7.58
CA LEU A 481 29.94 -18.53 -7.55
C LEU A 481 30.91 -19.29 -6.66
N PRO A 482 32.24 -19.25 -6.96
CA PRO A 482 33.25 -19.86 -6.10
C PRO A 482 33.24 -19.33 -4.66
N GLU A 483 32.74 -18.13 -4.46
CA GLU A 483 32.65 -17.46 -3.18
C GLU A 483 31.51 -18.03 -2.28
N GLY A 484 30.70 -18.97 -2.79
CA GLY A 484 29.66 -19.67 -2.02
C GLY A 484 28.31 -18.95 -1.99
N TYR A 485 28.00 -18.09 -2.99
CA TYR A 485 26.67 -17.51 -3.16
C TYR A 485 26.26 -17.52 -4.65
N LEU A 486 25.08 -17.00 -4.98
CA LEU A 486 24.59 -17.00 -6.36
C LEU A 486 24.78 -15.64 -7.02
N ALA A 487 25.19 -15.66 -8.28
CA ALA A 487 25.17 -14.48 -9.15
C ALA A 487 23.76 -13.87 -9.20
N ASP A 488 23.67 -12.54 -9.23
CA ASP A 488 22.40 -11.85 -9.33
C ASP A 488 21.70 -12.08 -10.68
N PHE A 489 22.51 -12.04 -11.75
CA PHE A 489 22.12 -12.45 -13.10
C PHE A 489 23.36 -12.94 -13.87
N VAL A 490 23.11 -13.60 -15.01
CA VAL A 490 24.16 -14.07 -15.92
C VAL A 490 23.81 -13.64 -17.32
N ASP A 491 24.75 -12.96 -17.99
CA ASP A 491 24.63 -12.51 -19.38
C ASP A 491 25.80 -13.00 -20.25
N GLY A 492 25.92 -12.46 -21.47
CA GLY A 492 27.03 -12.78 -22.38
C GLY A 492 28.43 -12.36 -21.87
N SER A 493 28.50 -11.51 -20.85
CA SER A 493 29.75 -11.08 -20.18
C SER A 493 30.13 -11.98 -19.00
N GLY A 494 29.23 -12.86 -18.58
CA GLY A 494 29.37 -13.75 -17.44
C GLY A 494 28.48 -13.41 -16.25
N PRO A 495 28.76 -13.99 -15.04
CA PRO A 495 27.96 -13.79 -13.86
C PRO A 495 28.18 -12.43 -13.20
N ASP A 496 27.09 -11.72 -12.86
CA ASP A 496 27.15 -10.55 -11.99
C ASP A 496 27.35 -10.97 -10.53
N LYS A 497 28.44 -10.50 -9.94
CA LYS A 497 28.85 -10.86 -8.58
C LYS A 497 28.32 -9.92 -7.49
N SER A 498 27.44 -9.00 -7.83
CA SER A 498 26.84 -8.09 -6.85
C SER A 498 26.04 -8.88 -5.81
N THR A 499 26.36 -8.70 -4.54
CA THR A 499 25.59 -9.34 -3.47
C THR A 499 24.26 -8.61 -3.31
N ARG A 500 23.21 -9.21 -3.86
CA ARG A 500 21.81 -8.73 -3.85
C ARG A 500 20.87 -9.77 -3.23
N PRO A 501 19.70 -9.37 -2.72
CA PRO A 501 18.82 -10.27 -1.97
C PRO A 501 18.06 -11.27 -2.87
N ASN A 502 18.08 -11.11 -4.19
CA ASN A 502 17.31 -11.93 -5.12
C ASN A 502 17.60 -13.43 -5.01
N MET A 503 18.83 -13.80 -4.64
CA MET A 503 19.23 -15.19 -4.44
C MET A 503 18.46 -15.89 -3.32
N ILE A 504 17.89 -15.16 -2.34
CA ILE A 504 17.15 -15.78 -1.23
C ILE A 504 15.85 -16.45 -1.69
N VAL A 505 15.28 -15.96 -2.79
CA VAL A 505 14.09 -16.55 -3.40
C VAL A 505 14.32 -18.02 -3.74
N ALA A 506 15.51 -18.37 -4.26
CA ALA A 506 15.88 -19.75 -4.58
C ALA A 506 15.92 -20.68 -3.36
N CYS A 507 16.08 -20.13 -2.14
CA CYS A 507 16.07 -20.88 -0.90
C CYS A 507 14.69 -20.94 -0.22
N GLY A 508 13.83 -19.92 -0.43
CA GLY A 508 12.54 -19.80 0.22
C GLY A 508 11.35 -20.44 -0.52
N LEU A 509 11.52 -20.90 -1.75
CA LEU A 509 10.46 -21.55 -2.55
C LEU A 509 10.23 -23.01 -2.13
N ASN A 510 9.08 -23.59 -2.52
CA ASN A 510 8.74 -24.97 -2.19
C ASN A 510 9.58 -25.98 -2.98
N TYR A 511 9.79 -25.74 -4.28
CA TYR A 511 10.67 -26.55 -5.13
C TYR A 511 12.01 -25.84 -5.31
N LYS A 512 13.07 -26.46 -4.81
CA LYS A 512 14.42 -25.88 -4.74
C LYS A 512 15.38 -26.60 -5.66
N MET A 513 16.25 -25.86 -6.33
CA MET A 513 17.34 -26.41 -7.14
C MET A 513 18.61 -26.66 -6.32
N LEU A 514 18.76 -25.94 -5.19
CA LEU A 514 19.94 -25.96 -4.35
C LEU A 514 19.88 -27.10 -3.33
N ASP A 515 20.99 -27.80 -3.10
CA ASP A 515 21.14 -28.67 -1.95
C ASP A 515 21.30 -27.86 -0.65
N GLU A 516 21.26 -28.56 0.50
CA GLU A 516 21.34 -27.94 1.82
C GLU A 516 22.63 -27.12 2.02
N THR A 517 23.76 -27.61 1.51
CA THR A 517 25.07 -26.91 1.63
C THR A 517 25.02 -25.57 0.87
N MET A 518 24.52 -25.59 -0.35
CA MET A 518 24.38 -24.38 -1.16
C MET A 518 23.38 -23.39 -0.55
N GLN A 519 22.25 -23.88 0.01
CA GLN A 519 21.30 -23.02 0.71
C GLN A 519 21.95 -22.36 1.94
N LEU A 520 22.71 -23.09 2.73
CA LEU A 520 23.46 -22.54 3.87
C LEU A 520 24.46 -21.45 3.45
N GLU A 521 25.17 -21.63 2.34
CA GLU A 521 26.11 -20.65 1.78
C GLU A 521 25.36 -19.35 1.42
N VAL A 522 24.22 -19.46 0.74
CA VAL A 522 23.36 -18.29 0.40
C VAL A 522 22.84 -17.59 1.65
N ILE A 523 22.26 -18.35 2.61
CA ILE A 523 21.71 -17.79 3.84
C ILE A 523 22.78 -17.05 4.65
N ARG A 524 23.99 -17.60 4.77
CA ARG A 524 25.11 -16.94 5.45
C ARG A 524 25.48 -15.61 4.77
N THR A 525 25.56 -15.60 3.44
CA THR A 525 25.88 -14.39 2.67
C THR A 525 24.80 -13.32 2.85
N VAL A 526 23.50 -13.70 2.77
CA VAL A 526 22.38 -12.78 3.00
C VAL A 526 22.42 -12.24 4.43
N ARG A 527 22.61 -13.10 5.43
CA ARG A 527 22.70 -12.70 6.85
C ARG A 527 23.83 -11.71 7.10
N GLN A 528 25.00 -11.96 6.52
CA GLN A 528 26.20 -11.16 6.75
C GLN A 528 26.14 -9.78 6.06
N HIS A 529 25.57 -9.71 4.85
CA HIS A 529 25.71 -8.53 4.00
C HIS A 529 24.41 -7.76 3.79
N LEU A 530 23.23 -8.40 3.93
CA LEU A 530 21.97 -7.82 3.50
C LEU A 530 20.93 -7.70 4.62
N LEU A 531 20.96 -8.59 5.61
CA LEU A 531 19.96 -8.61 6.68
C LEU A 531 20.07 -7.36 7.57
N THR A 532 18.91 -6.78 7.85
CA THR A 532 18.73 -5.67 8.79
C THR A 532 17.51 -5.96 9.67
N PRO A 533 17.28 -5.20 10.75
CA PRO A 533 16.06 -5.35 11.55
C PRO A 533 14.76 -5.13 10.76
N LYS A 534 14.79 -4.46 9.60
CA LYS A 534 13.61 -4.10 8.81
C LYS A 534 13.42 -4.91 7.51
N GLY A 535 14.28 -5.87 7.24
CA GLY A 535 14.26 -6.67 6.03
C GLY A 535 15.62 -6.78 5.35
N LEU A 536 15.64 -6.96 4.03
CA LEU A 536 16.87 -7.17 3.27
C LEU A 536 17.26 -5.95 2.45
N ARG A 537 18.54 -5.55 2.52
CA ARG A 537 19.14 -4.54 1.63
C ARG A 537 19.11 -5.02 0.19
N THR A 538 18.89 -4.11 -0.74
CA THR A 538 18.93 -4.40 -2.19
C THR A 538 20.34 -4.53 -2.76
N LEU A 539 21.34 -4.09 -2.01
CA LEU A 539 22.74 -4.19 -2.36
C LEU A 539 23.61 -4.20 -1.10
N SER A 540 24.68 -5.01 -1.11
CA SER A 540 25.66 -5.03 -0.03
C SER A 540 26.35 -3.67 0.15
N PRO A 541 26.57 -3.20 1.42
CA PRO A 541 27.34 -1.99 1.71
C PRO A 541 28.79 -2.01 1.18
N GLN A 542 29.31 -3.16 0.85
CA GLN A 542 30.67 -3.31 0.27
C GLN A 542 30.72 -2.94 -1.22
N ASN A 543 29.56 -2.83 -1.90
CA ASN A 543 29.50 -2.47 -3.30
C ASN A 543 29.65 -0.94 -3.48
N PRO A 544 30.49 -0.45 -4.41
CA PRO A 544 30.69 0.99 -4.64
C PRO A 544 29.41 1.77 -5.00
N LEU A 545 28.40 1.09 -5.55
CA LEU A 545 27.11 1.70 -5.92
C LEU A 545 26.15 1.81 -4.73
N TYR A 546 26.49 1.29 -3.57
CA TYR A 546 25.64 1.31 -2.39
C TYR A 546 25.21 2.73 -1.98
N ARG A 547 23.94 2.88 -1.66
CA ARG A 547 23.32 4.10 -1.11
C ARG A 547 22.43 3.73 0.06
N GLY A 548 22.87 4.11 1.28
CA GLY A 548 22.20 3.72 2.53
C GLY A 548 20.95 4.53 2.86
N SER A 549 20.74 5.70 2.24
CA SER A 549 19.58 6.56 2.46
C SER A 549 18.81 6.83 1.17
N GLN A 550 17.46 6.77 1.25
CA GLN A 550 16.55 7.07 0.15
C GLN A 550 16.00 8.51 0.29
N GLU A 551 16.90 9.47 0.18
CA GLU A 551 16.59 10.90 0.28
C GLU A 551 17.01 11.67 -0.99
N GLY A 552 16.68 12.95 -1.04
CA GLY A 552 17.06 13.84 -2.13
C GLY A 552 16.08 13.89 -3.30
N MET A 553 16.60 14.23 -4.45
CA MET A 553 15.84 14.38 -5.70
C MET A 553 15.30 13.03 -6.22
N PRO A 554 14.29 13.01 -7.10
CA PRO A 554 13.69 11.76 -7.61
C PRO A 554 14.71 10.73 -8.08
N ALA A 555 15.68 11.14 -8.91
CA ALA A 555 16.71 10.24 -9.44
C ALA A 555 17.59 9.62 -8.34
N GLU A 556 17.94 10.38 -7.30
CA GLU A 556 18.74 9.89 -6.17
C GLU A 556 17.97 8.83 -5.37
N ARG A 557 16.69 9.08 -5.12
CA ARG A 557 15.82 8.12 -4.41
C ARG A 557 15.56 6.87 -5.23
N ASP A 558 15.30 7.00 -6.54
CA ASP A 558 15.08 5.86 -7.44
C ASP A 558 16.32 4.99 -7.56
N PHE A 559 17.51 5.62 -7.55
CA PHE A 559 18.78 4.91 -7.52
C PHE A 559 18.95 4.14 -6.20
N ALA A 560 18.75 4.81 -5.06
CA ALA A 560 18.91 4.21 -3.73
C ALA A 560 17.92 3.06 -3.49
N ALA A 561 16.68 3.16 -4.02
CA ALA A 561 15.65 2.15 -3.86
C ALA A 561 16.08 0.74 -4.29
N LYS A 562 16.99 0.63 -5.26
CA LYS A 562 17.51 -0.65 -5.79
C LYS A 562 19.02 -0.84 -5.55
N ASN A 563 19.69 0.11 -4.90
CA ASN A 563 21.12 0.05 -4.60
C ASN A 563 21.43 0.35 -3.11
N GLY A 564 20.61 -0.15 -2.22
CA GLY A 564 20.82 -0.04 -0.78
C GLY A 564 19.55 -0.29 0.00
N SER A 565 18.49 0.49 -0.22
CA SER A 565 17.23 0.46 0.55
C SER A 565 16.79 -0.94 0.95
N VAL A 566 16.19 -1.02 2.13
CA VAL A 566 15.72 -2.28 2.73
C VAL A 566 14.25 -2.52 2.35
N TRP A 567 13.96 -3.74 1.91
CA TRP A 567 12.62 -4.15 1.53
C TRP A 567 12.12 -5.29 2.42
N PRO A 568 10.99 -5.10 3.15
CA PRO A 568 10.43 -6.10 4.06
C PRO A 568 9.94 -7.37 3.36
N TRP A 569 9.39 -7.28 2.15
CA TRP A 569 8.69 -8.37 1.47
C TRP A 569 9.57 -9.61 1.19
N LEU A 570 10.88 -9.44 1.17
CA LEU A 570 11.84 -10.56 1.01
C LEU A 570 12.12 -11.32 2.32
N LEU A 571 11.78 -10.74 3.46
CA LEU A 571 12.08 -11.32 4.78
C LEU A 571 11.40 -12.67 5.02
N PRO A 572 10.14 -12.92 4.62
CA PRO A 572 9.51 -14.23 4.76
C PRO A 572 10.27 -15.36 4.03
N PHE A 573 10.87 -15.07 2.86
CA PHE A 573 11.69 -16.06 2.13
C PHE A 573 12.97 -16.41 2.89
N TYR A 574 13.60 -15.42 3.51
CA TYR A 574 14.77 -15.63 4.36
C TYR A 574 14.40 -16.46 5.61
N ILE A 575 13.33 -16.07 6.30
CA ILE A 575 12.86 -16.78 7.51
C ILE A 575 12.48 -18.22 7.17
N LYS A 576 11.72 -18.43 6.08
CA LYS A 576 11.37 -19.78 5.63
C LYS A 576 12.61 -20.61 5.30
N ALA A 577 13.58 -20.06 4.58
CA ALA A 577 14.83 -20.75 4.27
C ALA A 577 15.60 -21.15 5.53
N CYS A 578 15.61 -20.32 6.57
CA CYS A 578 16.21 -20.64 7.85
C CYS A 578 15.43 -21.73 8.61
N PHE A 579 14.09 -21.67 8.62
CA PHE A 579 13.28 -22.74 9.23
C PHE A 579 13.44 -24.09 8.53
N ASP A 580 13.56 -24.09 7.21
CA ASP A 580 13.75 -25.34 6.44
C ASP A 580 15.08 -26.05 6.78
N ILE A 581 16.07 -25.32 7.33
CA ILE A 581 17.39 -25.85 7.71
C ILE A 581 17.52 -26.04 9.21
N ASP A 582 17.24 -25.00 9.98
CA ASP A 582 17.50 -24.94 11.42
C ASP A 582 16.29 -25.42 12.25
N GLY A 583 15.11 -25.61 11.60
CA GLY A 583 13.87 -25.96 12.27
C GLY A 583 13.52 -24.98 13.40
N ASP A 584 12.99 -25.51 14.50
CA ASP A 584 12.55 -24.70 15.65
C ASP A 584 13.70 -23.93 16.33
N ALA A 585 14.95 -24.27 16.08
CA ALA A 585 16.09 -23.52 16.60
C ALA A 585 16.15 -22.07 16.09
N PHE A 586 15.51 -21.78 14.97
CA PHE A 586 15.44 -20.42 14.39
C PHE A 586 14.28 -19.57 14.95
N LEU A 587 13.38 -20.14 15.75
CA LEU A 587 12.18 -19.47 16.28
C LEU A 587 12.45 -18.11 16.94
N PRO A 588 13.43 -17.96 17.87
CA PRO A 588 13.67 -16.68 18.53
C PRO A 588 14.07 -15.55 17.56
N GLN A 589 14.81 -15.87 16.49
CA GLN A 589 15.22 -14.88 15.49
C GLN A 589 14.06 -14.47 14.59
N ALA A 590 13.12 -15.37 14.32
CA ALA A 590 11.91 -15.07 13.56
C ALA A 590 10.94 -14.22 14.38
N GLU A 591 10.81 -14.48 15.70
CA GLU A 591 10.05 -13.63 16.63
C GLU A 591 10.64 -12.22 16.68
N GLU A 592 11.95 -12.08 16.90
CA GLU A 592 12.67 -10.81 16.90
C GLU A 592 12.45 -10.05 15.57
N ALA A 593 12.48 -10.75 14.43
CA ALA A 593 12.26 -10.13 13.13
C ALA A 593 10.85 -9.53 12.99
N LEU A 594 9.83 -10.15 13.58
CA LEU A 594 8.47 -9.62 13.62
C LEU A 594 8.35 -8.46 14.62
N GLU A 595 8.90 -8.60 15.82
CA GLU A 595 8.89 -7.58 16.86
C GLU A 595 9.55 -6.27 16.42
N ASN A 596 10.56 -6.34 15.56
CA ASN A 596 11.22 -5.17 15.00
C ASN A 596 10.27 -4.23 14.22
N PHE A 597 9.08 -4.66 13.82
CA PHE A 597 8.07 -3.82 13.17
C PHE A 597 7.05 -3.21 14.14
N ASP A 598 6.99 -3.64 15.39
CA ASP A 598 5.95 -3.21 16.35
C ASP A 598 5.92 -1.68 16.53
N GLU A 599 7.08 -1.04 16.63
CA GLU A 599 7.14 0.41 16.76
C GLU A 599 6.77 1.17 15.47
N ASP A 600 6.85 0.54 14.29
CA ASP A 600 6.64 1.21 13.02
C ASP A 600 5.19 1.63 12.81
N ILE A 601 4.23 0.91 13.42
CA ILE A 601 2.81 1.29 13.37
C ILE A 601 2.51 2.67 13.99
N GLN A 602 3.48 3.26 14.73
CA GLN A 602 3.35 4.58 15.34
C GLN A 602 4.24 5.65 14.69
N ARG A 603 5.06 5.32 13.67
CA ARG A 603 6.15 6.22 13.23
C ARG A 603 5.92 6.96 11.92
N TYR A 604 5.30 6.35 10.94
CA TYR A 604 5.19 6.88 9.58
C TYR A 604 3.75 6.76 9.06
N GLY A 605 3.36 5.59 8.51
CA GLY A 605 1.97 5.27 8.26
C GLY A 605 1.37 4.60 9.50
N ILE A 606 0.62 5.35 10.31
CA ILE A 606 0.12 4.82 11.59
C ILE A 606 -0.84 3.64 11.39
N GLY A 607 -0.56 2.55 12.09
CA GLY A 607 -1.30 1.29 11.98
C GLY A 607 -0.93 0.45 10.75
N SER A 608 0.21 0.72 10.08
CA SER A 608 0.66 0.02 8.88
C SER A 608 2.18 -0.08 8.80
N ILE A 609 2.67 -0.79 7.79
CA ILE A 609 4.11 -0.89 7.46
C ILE A 609 4.34 -0.21 6.10
N CYS A 610 5.40 0.60 6.03
CA CYS A 610 5.77 1.35 4.85
C CYS A 610 6.38 0.47 3.75
N GLU A 611 6.62 1.08 2.59
CA GLU A 611 7.14 0.40 1.40
C GLU A 611 8.56 -0.13 1.60
N LEU A 612 9.44 0.71 2.10
CA LEU A 612 10.86 0.40 2.28
C LEU A 612 11.48 1.28 3.37
N TYR A 613 12.71 0.96 3.74
CA TYR A 613 13.47 1.69 4.77
C TYR A 613 14.83 2.11 4.23
N ASP A 614 15.41 3.14 4.86
CA ASP A 614 16.84 3.40 4.73
C ASP A 614 17.63 2.15 5.16
N ALA A 615 18.75 1.91 4.51
CA ALA A 615 19.54 0.73 4.75
C ALA A 615 20.52 0.86 5.92
N ASP A 616 20.76 2.09 6.36
CA ASP A 616 21.63 2.40 7.49
C ASP A 616 20.78 2.89 8.69
N PRO A 617 21.25 2.69 9.93
CA PRO A 617 20.57 3.19 11.12
C PRO A 617 20.32 4.72 11.04
N PRO A 618 19.15 5.21 11.47
CA PRO A 618 18.14 4.52 12.26
C PRO A 618 17.09 3.72 11.46
N TYR A 619 17.33 3.35 10.22
CA TYR A 619 16.40 2.63 9.34
C TYR A 619 15.09 3.38 9.15
N ALA A 620 15.17 4.61 8.71
CA ALA A 620 14.01 5.49 8.57
C ALA A 620 13.01 4.92 7.54
N SER A 621 11.72 4.99 7.86
CA SER A 621 10.62 4.60 6.98
C SER A 621 10.56 5.49 5.74
N ARG A 622 10.37 4.89 4.55
CA ARG A 622 10.38 5.56 3.26
C ARG A 622 9.28 5.02 2.33
N GLY A 623 9.11 5.69 1.20
CA GLY A 623 8.15 5.28 0.18
C GLY A 623 6.70 5.48 0.59
N ALA A 624 5.82 4.60 0.12
CA ALA A 624 4.39 4.60 0.48
C ALA A 624 4.21 4.35 1.98
N ILE A 625 3.27 5.07 2.60
CA ILE A 625 3.03 4.97 4.06
C ILE A 625 2.43 3.64 4.48
N SER A 626 1.79 2.94 3.55
CA SER A 626 1.13 1.65 3.75
C SER A 626 1.30 0.82 2.48
N GLN A 627 1.97 -0.32 2.58
CA GLN A 627 2.35 -1.14 1.42
C GLN A 627 1.90 -2.58 1.58
N ALA A 628 1.17 -3.10 0.57
CA ALA A 628 0.52 -4.42 0.63
C ALA A 628 1.50 -5.57 0.89
N TRP A 629 2.61 -5.62 0.16
CA TRP A 629 3.59 -6.70 0.34
C TRP A 629 4.43 -6.58 1.62
N SER A 630 4.59 -5.37 2.20
CA SER A 630 5.25 -5.21 3.49
C SER A 630 4.36 -5.66 4.65
N VAL A 631 3.07 -5.27 4.61
CA VAL A 631 2.05 -5.74 5.58
C VAL A 631 1.84 -7.24 5.43
N GLY A 632 1.73 -7.73 4.17
CA GLY A 632 1.63 -9.17 3.88
C GLY A 632 2.80 -9.95 4.42
N ALA A 633 4.03 -9.46 4.25
CA ALA A 633 5.23 -10.11 4.76
C ALA A 633 5.23 -10.28 6.29
N ALA A 634 4.84 -9.24 7.03
CA ALA A 634 4.75 -9.34 8.50
C ALA A 634 3.67 -10.33 8.96
N LEU A 635 2.53 -10.37 8.26
CA LEU A 635 1.47 -11.35 8.54
C LEU A 635 1.89 -12.77 8.17
N ASP A 636 2.62 -12.97 7.05
CA ASP A 636 3.19 -14.27 6.68
C ASP A 636 4.17 -14.78 7.76
N ILE A 637 5.03 -13.91 8.29
CA ILE A 637 5.94 -14.25 9.39
C ILE A 637 5.13 -14.64 10.63
N HIS A 638 4.12 -13.85 11.01
CA HIS A 638 3.24 -14.16 12.13
C HIS A 638 2.59 -15.54 12.01
N ARG A 639 2.16 -15.92 10.80
CA ARG A 639 1.61 -17.27 10.55
C ARG A 639 2.66 -18.36 10.71
N MET A 640 3.86 -18.18 10.12
CA MET A 640 4.93 -19.18 10.27
C MET A 640 5.19 -19.47 11.75
N LEU A 641 5.24 -18.42 12.59
CA LEU A 641 5.38 -18.55 14.04
C LEU A 641 4.20 -19.30 14.69
N SER A 642 2.97 -18.96 14.29
CA SER A 642 1.77 -19.59 14.85
C SER A 642 1.66 -21.09 14.54
N LEU A 643 2.13 -21.53 13.37
CA LEU A 643 2.09 -22.94 12.96
C LEU A 643 3.12 -23.82 13.70
N ILE A 644 4.18 -23.24 14.25
CA ILE A 644 5.20 -23.97 15.01
C ILE A 644 4.74 -24.19 16.47
N HIS A 645 3.88 -23.29 16.98
CA HIS A 645 3.33 -23.39 18.34
C HIS A 645 2.13 -24.36 18.48
N ILE A 646 1.66 -24.97 17.38
CA ILE A 646 0.58 -25.98 17.34
C ILE A 646 1.17 -27.39 17.25
#